data_0efc368cb9558d36a89021ca7e8986e9
#
_entry.id   0efc368cb9558d36a89021ca7e8986e9
#
_cell.length_a   1.000
_cell.length_b   1.000
_cell.length_c   1.000
_cell.angle_alpha   90.00
_cell.angle_beta   90.00
_cell.angle_gamma   90.00
#
_symmetry.space_group_name_H-M   'P 1'
#
loop_
_entity.id
_entity.type
_entity.pdbx_description
1 polymer ?
#
loop_
_entity_poly.entity_id
_entity_poly.type
_entity_poly.pdbx_seq_one_letter_code
_entity_poly.pdbx_strand_id
1 'polypeptide(L)'
;MCLIGIGLICASGECLGDANSTSAPTSQAVKASFENDDFEVSIGIANTIRLGKWVPVAITPKRSQKITQVNIQARDGADAPVTYEFKQPSPSADGSVETLVRFGRKRQSFQLSITTEDGSTAQLTVPLTDTNILLSVNPMILAIEQDAQITQAVNGEQGLLASDSRPAAKQIDDVTLLPNSWLAYDAVDTIFLTTNNSGILSQLSNQQLKAIEQWSRQGGRLIVSASPAHAADWFAAERPLARFAPSPVKNTLQFSNSSRLEKFAGSRVQMIKTGAPPIDIVEIETGQAKVWVADENRHPLIVQHPLGLGSVVFVAFDLKHPNVLAWKNYPELIRVLNAGPQSSNRDGKSISSLGSGGGHLGFADIVGQLFAPMEQFSKVQFVPFTAIAILIGLYILCIGPLDYFLLRKLFKRMELTWITFPLFSLLFCGLAIGISQWSRPHTLQVNQLEIIDIDASDSICRGLVWTNFYSPTGDALDIQLSGTNSLDLNSQQRLTSWHGLPGDGLGGMNGGSAATVSTPRYTHSVSLNPATSQLISFPIPVSSSRAVFSNWQAEMPSKIRSNLTFRKKTDEIVGNFKNPLNCELTNCRLYHGNWAYVLEAPLGGGDVIDIATETNSKRIQSILNRKRVDAEDSNRTYATRWDLSDMNVGRIAEMMMFYELAGGRNYTGLSHGYQGKTDMSSLLTSQRAILIGEIKGQVSQLDATTAKPSASAPEYDQVTTFVRIVLPVNAQR
;
A
#
# COMPACT_ATOMS: atom_id res chain seq x y z
N MET A 1 -27.99 31.07 37.79
CA MET A 1 -28.67 30.88 39.06
C MET A 1 -28.86 29.42 39.32
N CYS A 2 -28.35 28.98 40.50
CA CYS A 2 -28.28 27.65 41.17
C CYS A 2 -27.30 26.67 40.55
N LEU A 3 -26.09 26.46 40.99
CA LEU A 3 -25.38 26.20 42.27
C LEU A 3 -26.04 25.17 43.18
N ILE A 4 -25.27 24.12 43.52
CA ILE A 4 -25.19 23.23 44.69
C ILE A 4 -24.77 21.84 44.18
N GLY A 5 -23.72 21.12 44.63
CA GLY A 5 -22.78 21.29 45.72
C GLY A 5 -22.23 19.88 46.09
N ILE A 6 -20.93 19.80 46.15
CA ILE A 6 -20.03 19.09 47.07
C ILE A 6 -20.43 17.69 47.64
N GLY A 7 -19.47 16.77 47.54
CA GLY A 7 -19.37 15.55 48.38
C GLY A 7 -18.02 14.85 48.22
N LEU A 8 -16.98 15.35 48.89
CA LEU A 8 -15.72 14.65 49.17
C LEU A 8 -15.92 13.62 50.25
N ILE A 9 -15.46 12.37 50.08
CA ILE A 9 -15.06 11.51 51.21
C ILE A 9 -13.71 10.87 50.89
N CYS A 10 -12.68 11.29 51.62
CA CYS A 10 -11.40 10.61 51.78
C CYS A 10 -11.60 9.40 52.72
N ALA A 11 -10.98 8.27 52.34
CA ALA A 11 -10.59 7.27 53.33
C ALA A 11 -9.23 6.70 52.96
N SER A 12 -8.25 7.05 53.76
CA SER A 12 -6.89 6.51 53.80
C SER A 12 -6.92 5.10 54.42
N GLY A 13 -6.14 4.19 53.82
CA GLY A 13 -5.87 2.87 54.41
C GLY A 13 -4.55 2.34 53.81
N GLU A 14 -3.46 2.54 54.58
CA GLU A 14 -2.18 1.87 54.36
C GLU A 14 -2.30 0.38 54.61
N CYS A 15 -1.74 -0.43 53.72
CA CYS A 15 -1.24 -1.76 54.05
C CYS A 15 0.05 -2.02 53.27
N LEU A 16 1.13 -2.09 54.02
CA LEU A 16 2.42 -2.67 53.64
C LEU A 16 2.22 -4.20 53.46
N GLY A 17 2.75 -4.76 52.40
CA GLY A 17 2.77 -6.20 52.17
C GLY A 17 3.60 -6.61 50.95
N ASP A 18 4.80 -7.03 51.24
CA ASP A 18 5.70 -7.96 50.55
C ASP A 18 5.95 -7.89 49.01
N ALA A 19 7.20 -7.59 48.75
CA ALA A 19 7.87 -7.84 47.48
C ALA A 19 7.93 -9.33 47.17
N ASN A 20 7.10 -9.81 46.26
CA ASN A 20 7.30 -11.10 45.61
C ASN A 20 7.57 -10.84 44.11
N SER A 21 8.74 -11.31 43.68
CA SER A 21 9.21 -11.35 42.31
C SER A 21 8.19 -12.04 41.39
N THR A 22 7.42 -11.23 40.66
CA THR A 22 6.62 -11.74 39.56
C THR A 22 7.46 -11.68 38.29
N SER A 23 7.88 -12.87 37.84
CA SER A 23 8.30 -13.14 36.48
C SER A 23 7.32 -12.50 35.51
N ALA A 24 7.84 -11.74 34.53
CA ALA A 24 7.06 -11.20 33.41
C ALA A 24 6.25 -12.33 32.79
N PRO A 25 4.97 -12.12 32.45
CA PRO A 25 4.19 -13.11 31.77
C PRO A 25 4.80 -13.32 30.39
N THR A 26 5.32 -14.50 30.15
CA THR A 26 5.61 -15.05 28.84
C THR A 26 4.33 -14.84 28.01
N SER A 27 4.41 -14.06 26.94
CA SER A 27 3.30 -13.85 26.03
C SER A 27 3.00 -15.20 25.37
N GLN A 28 2.05 -15.93 25.95
CA GLN A 28 1.42 -17.02 25.21
C GLN A 28 0.76 -16.38 23.99
N ALA A 29 1.22 -16.76 22.79
CA ALA A 29 0.57 -16.42 21.55
C ALA A 29 -0.89 -16.89 21.66
N VAL A 30 -1.79 -15.93 21.78
CA VAL A 30 -3.24 -16.24 21.79
C VAL A 30 -3.57 -16.71 20.39
N LYS A 31 -3.73 -18.00 20.21
CA LYS A 31 -4.36 -18.60 19.04
C LYS A 31 -5.77 -18.03 18.96
N ALA A 32 -6.02 -17.02 18.17
CA ALA A 32 -7.37 -16.59 17.88
C ALA A 32 -7.88 -17.39 16.68
N SER A 33 -8.06 -18.67 16.90
CA SER A 33 -8.95 -19.47 16.08
C SER A 33 -10.34 -19.33 16.68
N PHE A 34 -11.30 -18.95 15.85
CA PHE A 34 -12.70 -19.00 16.20
C PHE A 34 -13.20 -20.40 15.87
N GLU A 35 -13.71 -21.09 16.86
CA GLU A 35 -14.11 -22.50 16.71
C GLU A 35 -15.62 -22.64 16.89
N ASN A 36 -16.21 -23.49 16.07
CA ASN A 36 -17.48 -24.16 16.40
C ASN A 36 -17.24 -25.68 16.40
N ASP A 37 -18.31 -26.47 16.55
CA ASP A 37 -18.21 -27.93 16.58
C ASP A 37 -17.68 -28.56 15.30
N ASP A 38 -17.79 -27.86 14.14
CA ASP A 38 -17.48 -28.38 12.81
C ASP A 38 -16.27 -27.74 12.15
N PHE A 39 -15.94 -26.45 12.48
CA PHE A 39 -14.91 -25.68 11.80
C PHE A 39 -14.01 -24.91 12.75
N GLU A 40 -12.73 -24.80 12.39
CA GLU A 40 -11.75 -23.86 12.95
C GLU A 40 -11.48 -22.77 11.92
N VAL A 41 -11.54 -21.49 12.33
CA VAL A 41 -11.35 -20.33 11.44
C VAL A 41 -10.22 -19.48 11.96
N SER A 42 -9.19 -19.27 11.15
CA SER A 42 -8.11 -18.33 11.43
C SER A 42 -8.18 -17.12 10.47
N ILE A 43 -7.82 -15.93 10.98
CA ILE A 43 -7.95 -14.67 10.24
C ILE A 43 -6.66 -13.88 10.30
N GLY A 44 -6.22 -13.45 9.12
CA GLY A 44 -5.01 -12.68 8.97
C GLY A 44 -3.75 -13.52 9.16
N ILE A 45 -2.61 -12.87 9.05
CA ILE A 45 -1.33 -13.48 9.37
C ILE A 45 -0.97 -13.08 10.80
N ALA A 46 -0.58 -14.04 11.63
CA ALA A 46 -0.35 -13.84 13.06
C ALA A 46 -1.55 -13.12 13.73
N ASN A 47 -2.76 -13.52 13.37
CA ASN A 47 -4.00 -12.94 13.87
C ASN A 47 -4.10 -11.41 13.70
N THR A 48 -3.56 -10.89 12.63
CA THR A 48 -3.48 -9.45 12.38
C THR A 48 -4.16 -9.10 11.07
N ILE A 49 -5.04 -8.10 11.15
CA ILE A 49 -5.79 -7.53 10.03
C ILE A 49 -5.26 -6.12 9.79
N ARG A 50 -4.94 -5.79 8.53
CA ARG A 50 -4.63 -4.43 8.13
C ARG A 50 -5.76 -3.86 7.28
N LEU A 51 -6.32 -2.74 7.71
CA LEU A 51 -7.46 -2.13 7.03
C LEU A 51 -7.14 -1.77 5.59
N GLY A 52 -8.09 -2.03 4.69
CA GLY A 52 -7.94 -1.73 3.26
C GLY A 52 -6.99 -2.64 2.49
N LYS A 53 -6.42 -3.67 3.13
CA LYS A 53 -5.58 -4.69 2.50
C LYS A 53 -6.29 -6.03 2.41
N TRP A 54 -5.87 -6.87 1.48
CA TRP A 54 -6.32 -8.24 1.43
C TRP A 54 -5.79 -9.03 2.62
N VAL A 55 -6.66 -9.73 3.29
CA VAL A 55 -6.41 -10.49 4.52
C VAL A 55 -6.84 -11.94 4.27
N PRO A 56 -5.99 -12.93 4.53
CA PRO A 56 -6.37 -14.33 4.42
C PRO A 56 -7.35 -14.73 5.52
N VAL A 57 -8.29 -15.59 5.16
CA VAL A 57 -9.16 -16.33 6.06
C VAL A 57 -9.01 -17.80 5.73
N ALA A 58 -8.47 -18.57 6.65
CA ALA A 58 -8.33 -20.02 6.51
C ALA A 58 -9.40 -20.71 7.34
N ILE A 59 -10.07 -21.67 6.72
CA ILE A 59 -11.17 -22.45 7.31
C ILE A 59 -10.78 -23.92 7.25
N THR A 60 -10.59 -24.52 8.41
CA THR A 60 -10.22 -25.94 8.56
C THR A 60 -11.40 -26.73 9.09
N PRO A 61 -11.93 -27.71 8.33
CA PRO A 61 -12.99 -28.56 8.82
C PRO A 61 -12.43 -29.52 9.89
N LYS A 62 -13.11 -29.65 11.03
CA LYS A 62 -12.78 -30.60 12.11
C LYS A 62 -13.19 -32.03 11.77
N ARG A 63 -14.13 -32.18 10.84
CA ARG A 63 -14.58 -33.46 10.30
C ARG A 63 -14.30 -33.51 8.80
N SER A 64 -14.27 -34.68 8.21
CA SER A 64 -14.06 -34.83 6.77
C SER A 64 -15.31 -34.35 5.99
N GLN A 65 -15.42 -33.02 5.87
CA GLN A 65 -16.50 -32.35 5.13
C GLN A 65 -15.88 -31.50 4.03
N LYS A 66 -16.47 -31.53 2.84
CA LYS A 66 -16.01 -30.71 1.73
C LYS A 66 -16.78 -29.40 1.68
N ILE A 67 -16.03 -28.30 1.75
CA ILE A 67 -16.56 -26.93 1.65
C ILE A 67 -16.83 -26.62 0.19
N THR A 68 -18.06 -26.19 -0.14
CA THR A 68 -18.47 -25.83 -1.51
C THR A 68 -18.60 -24.32 -1.71
N GLN A 69 -18.90 -23.57 -0.64
CA GLN A 69 -19.02 -22.12 -0.72
C GLN A 69 -18.67 -21.48 0.62
N VAL A 70 -18.00 -20.33 0.52
CA VAL A 70 -17.71 -19.49 1.68
C VAL A 70 -18.19 -18.07 1.38
N ASN A 71 -19.00 -17.51 2.28
CA ASN A 71 -19.46 -16.13 2.20
C ASN A 71 -19.02 -15.38 3.46
N ILE A 72 -18.34 -14.23 3.29
CA ILE A 72 -17.89 -13.37 4.37
C ILE A 72 -18.55 -12.01 4.23
N GLN A 73 -19.36 -11.61 5.20
CA GLN A 73 -19.95 -10.28 5.23
C GLN A 73 -19.11 -9.34 6.10
N ALA A 74 -18.62 -8.28 5.49
CA ALA A 74 -17.81 -7.24 6.12
C ALA A 74 -18.36 -5.85 5.76
N ARG A 75 -17.62 -4.79 6.08
CA ARG A 75 -17.90 -3.42 5.65
C ARG A 75 -16.74 -2.86 4.85
N ASP A 76 -17.05 -2.13 3.81
CA ASP A 76 -16.06 -1.43 2.98
C ASP A 76 -15.58 -0.10 3.61
N GLY A 77 -14.71 0.63 2.92
CA GLY A 77 -14.17 1.90 3.38
C GLY A 77 -15.23 3.02 3.53
N ALA A 78 -16.35 2.92 2.83
CA ALA A 78 -17.48 3.85 2.93
C ALA A 78 -18.57 3.37 3.93
N ASP A 79 -18.29 2.32 4.71
CA ASP A 79 -19.21 1.70 5.67
C ASP A 79 -20.39 0.95 5.02
N ALA A 80 -20.32 0.68 3.72
CA ALA A 80 -21.33 -0.15 3.06
C ALA A 80 -21.10 -1.64 3.32
N PRO A 81 -22.16 -2.43 3.55
CA PRO A 81 -22.03 -3.88 3.68
C PRO A 81 -21.50 -4.50 2.38
N VAL A 82 -20.51 -5.35 2.49
CA VAL A 82 -19.91 -6.09 1.38
C VAL A 82 -19.88 -7.58 1.70
N THR A 83 -20.30 -8.41 0.75
CA THR A 83 -20.25 -9.87 0.85
C THR A 83 -19.16 -10.39 -0.09
N TYR A 84 -18.14 -11.04 0.47
CA TYR A 84 -17.12 -11.75 -0.30
C TYR A 84 -17.62 -13.17 -0.53
N GLU A 85 -17.81 -13.54 -1.80
CA GLU A 85 -18.32 -14.84 -2.22
C GLU A 85 -17.19 -15.65 -2.84
N PHE A 86 -16.89 -16.79 -2.24
CA PHE A 86 -15.90 -17.73 -2.72
C PHE A 86 -16.55 -19.05 -3.05
N LYS A 87 -16.74 -19.33 -4.35
CA LYS A 87 -17.44 -20.50 -4.87
C LYS A 87 -16.44 -21.57 -5.32
N GLN A 88 -16.75 -22.82 -4.98
CA GLN A 88 -15.95 -24.00 -5.36
C GLN A 88 -14.46 -23.84 -5.01
N PRO A 89 -14.14 -23.60 -3.72
CA PRO A 89 -12.76 -23.48 -3.31
C PRO A 89 -12.01 -24.80 -3.56
N SER A 90 -10.74 -24.67 -3.96
CA SER A 90 -9.84 -25.82 -4.05
C SER A 90 -9.28 -26.11 -2.65
N PRO A 91 -9.65 -27.21 -2.01
CA PRO A 91 -9.15 -27.51 -0.68
C PRO A 91 -7.66 -27.88 -0.72
N SER A 92 -6.94 -27.54 0.33
CA SER A 92 -5.60 -28.05 0.61
C SER A 92 -5.63 -29.55 0.94
N ALA A 93 -4.47 -30.20 1.08
CA ALA A 93 -4.40 -31.63 1.36
C ALA A 93 -5.08 -32.04 2.69
N ASP A 94 -5.17 -31.13 3.63
CA ASP A 94 -5.87 -31.29 4.92
C ASP A 94 -7.36 -30.94 4.88
N GLY A 95 -7.89 -30.59 3.71
CA GLY A 95 -9.27 -30.16 3.51
C GLY A 95 -9.52 -28.68 3.86
N SER A 96 -8.51 -27.93 4.31
CA SER A 96 -8.63 -26.51 4.60
C SER A 96 -8.85 -25.69 3.33
N VAL A 97 -9.57 -24.59 3.49
CA VAL A 97 -9.88 -23.63 2.43
C VAL A 97 -9.35 -22.26 2.82
N GLU A 98 -8.54 -21.66 1.94
CA GLU A 98 -8.04 -20.29 2.10
C GLU A 98 -8.81 -19.34 1.17
N THR A 99 -9.32 -18.24 1.72
CA THR A 99 -9.95 -17.15 0.97
C THR A 99 -9.42 -15.79 1.42
N LEU A 100 -9.80 -14.73 0.70
CA LEU A 100 -9.34 -13.38 0.96
C LEU A 100 -10.52 -12.45 1.26
N VAL A 101 -10.31 -11.52 2.20
CA VAL A 101 -11.28 -10.50 2.56
C VAL A 101 -10.59 -9.15 2.76
N ARG A 102 -11.30 -8.04 2.52
CA ARG A 102 -10.83 -6.69 2.86
C ARG A 102 -11.77 -6.05 3.86
N PHE A 103 -11.21 -5.49 4.93
CA PHE A 103 -11.94 -4.79 5.97
C PHE A 103 -11.72 -3.29 5.84
N GLY A 104 -12.79 -2.51 5.80
CA GLY A 104 -12.73 -1.05 5.67
C GLY A 104 -12.85 -0.30 6.99
N ARG A 105 -13.31 -0.94 8.07
CA ARG A 105 -13.59 -0.30 9.35
C ARG A 105 -12.99 -1.03 10.53
N LYS A 106 -12.65 -0.28 11.59
CA LYS A 106 -12.40 -0.80 12.93
C LYS A 106 -13.73 -1.17 13.60
N ARG A 107 -13.68 -1.91 14.67
CA ARG A 107 -14.83 -2.22 15.54
C ARG A 107 -16.04 -2.73 14.77
N GLN A 108 -15.87 -3.82 14.09
CA GLN A 108 -16.96 -4.52 13.44
C GLN A 108 -16.91 -5.99 13.83
N SER A 109 -18.04 -6.64 13.82
CA SER A 109 -18.11 -8.09 13.69
C SER A 109 -18.34 -8.41 12.22
N PHE A 110 -17.76 -9.48 11.72
CA PHE A 110 -18.12 -10.00 10.43
C PHE A 110 -18.83 -11.34 10.58
N GLN A 111 -19.66 -11.66 9.59
CA GLN A 111 -20.38 -12.92 9.54
C GLN A 111 -19.76 -13.81 8.50
N LEU A 112 -19.50 -15.05 8.88
CA LEU A 112 -18.96 -16.09 8.02
C LEU A 112 -20.02 -17.16 7.85
N SER A 113 -20.40 -17.45 6.62
CA SER A 113 -21.30 -18.55 6.22
C SER A 113 -20.51 -19.57 5.43
N ILE A 114 -20.48 -20.81 5.90
CA ILE A 114 -19.78 -21.93 5.25
C ILE A 114 -20.81 -22.94 4.80
N THR A 115 -20.85 -23.23 3.51
CA THR A 115 -21.74 -24.25 2.94
C THR A 115 -20.92 -25.47 2.55
N THR A 116 -21.38 -26.65 2.96
CA THR A 116 -20.75 -27.94 2.68
C THR A 116 -21.45 -28.70 1.55
N GLU A 117 -20.88 -29.82 1.09
CA GLU A 117 -21.38 -30.58 -0.05
C GLU A 117 -22.76 -31.24 0.24
N ASP A 118 -23.07 -31.51 1.48
CA ASP A 118 -24.38 -32.01 1.91
C ASP A 118 -25.48 -30.92 1.97
N GLY A 119 -25.14 -29.68 1.65
CA GLY A 119 -26.05 -28.54 1.66
C GLY A 119 -26.24 -27.89 3.03
N SER A 120 -25.57 -28.39 4.08
CA SER A 120 -25.60 -27.76 5.38
C SER A 120 -24.84 -26.41 5.36
N THR A 121 -25.32 -25.44 6.16
CA THR A 121 -24.71 -24.12 6.25
C THR A 121 -24.43 -23.78 7.72
N ALA A 122 -23.17 -23.62 8.04
CA ALA A 122 -22.71 -23.13 9.34
C ALA A 122 -22.55 -21.61 9.31
N GLN A 123 -23.00 -20.92 10.35
CA GLN A 123 -22.83 -19.47 10.51
C GLN A 123 -22.00 -19.18 11.75
N LEU A 124 -20.98 -18.34 11.58
CA LEU A 124 -20.14 -17.85 12.67
C LEU A 124 -20.13 -16.32 12.65
N THR A 125 -20.25 -15.72 13.82
CA THR A 125 -20.03 -14.27 13.99
C THR A 125 -18.70 -14.08 14.70
N VAL A 126 -17.78 -13.40 14.03
CA VAL A 126 -16.41 -13.19 14.52
C VAL A 126 -16.24 -11.72 14.90
N PRO A 127 -16.03 -11.41 16.19
CA PRO A 127 -15.75 -10.05 16.61
C PRO A 127 -14.31 -9.66 16.28
N LEU A 128 -14.13 -8.50 15.67
CA LEU A 128 -12.81 -7.91 15.50
C LEU A 128 -12.49 -7.03 16.71
N THR A 129 -11.34 -7.28 17.33
CA THR A 129 -10.85 -6.52 18.47
C THR A 129 -9.78 -5.52 18.06
N ASP A 130 -9.68 -4.40 18.76
CA ASP A 130 -8.68 -3.35 18.44
C ASP A 130 -7.23 -3.86 18.52
N THR A 131 -6.96 -4.94 19.25
CA THR A 131 -5.63 -5.56 19.37
C THR A 131 -5.13 -6.25 18.11
N ASN A 132 -6.05 -6.62 17.23
CA ASN A 132 -5.76 -7.37 16.02
C ASN A 132 -5.80 -6.51 14.76
N ILE A 133 -6.16 -5.23 14.89
CA ILE A 133 -6.35 -4.34 13.76
C ILE A 133 -5.18 -3.37 13.65
N LEU A 134 -4.52 -3.36 12.49
CA LEU A 134 -3.58 -2.35 12.08
C LEU A 134 -4.26 -1.33 11.15
N LEU A 135 -3.88 -0.07 11.32
CA LEU A 135 -4.27 0.97 10.37
C LEU A 135 -3.60 0.72 9.02
N SER A 136 -4.25 1.16 7.96
CA SER A 136 -3.73 1.07 6.59
C SER A 136 -2.36 1.72 6.40
N VAL A 137 -2.05 2.77 7.15
CA VAL A 137 -0.78 3.52 7.09
C VAL A 137 0.35 2.89 7.90
N ASN A 138 0.04 1.94 8.79
CA ASN A 138 1.05 1.29 9.64
C ASN A 138 1.71 0.14 8.89
N PRO A 139 3.03 0.18 8.63
CA PRO A 139 3.73 -0.94 8.04
C PRO A 139 3.67 -2.18 8.92
N MET A 140 3.43 -3.33 8.30
CA MET A 140 3.44 -4.62 8.97
C MET A 140 4.74 -5.37 8.69
N ILE A 141 5.43 -5.75 9.77
CA ILE A 141 6.63 -6.58 9.72
C ILE A 141 6.26 -7.96 10.23
N LEU A 142 6.53 -8.98 9.45
CA LEU A 142 6.34 -10.38 9.83
C LEU A 142 7.70 -10.99 10.19
N ALA A 143 7.84 -11.50 11.39
CA ALA A 143 9.06 -12.16 11.85
C ALA A 143 8.83 -13.68 11.93
N ILE A 144 9.48 -14.43 11.02
CA ILE A 144 9.55 -15.88 11.04
C ILE A 144 10.84 -16.21 11.78
N GLU A 145 10.73 -16.27 13.09
CA GLU A 145 11.87 -16.36 13.99
C GLU A 145 11.56 -17.19 15.24
N GLN A 146 12.63 -17.65 15.87
CA GLN A 146 12.59 -18.10 17.25
C GLN A 146 13.74 -17.45 18.01
N ASP A 147 13.43 -16.77 19.12
CA ASP A 147 14.37 -16.15 20.05
C ASP A 147 15.29 -15.03 19.49
N ALA A 148 15.10 -14.54 18.26
CA ALA A 148 15.91 -13.44 17.73
C ALA A 148 15.43 -12.06 18.17
N GLN A 149 14.33 -11.99 18.93
CA GLN A 149 13.78 -10.78 19.56
C GLN A 149 13.51 -9.61 18.59
N ILE A 150 13.30 -9.89 17.30
CA ILE A 150 13.02 -8.88 16.27
C ILE A 150 11.74 -8.14 16.60
N THR A 151 10.69 -8.87 16.99
CA THR A 151 9.41 -8.30 17.37
C THR A 151 9.53 -7.36 18.57
N GLN A 152 10.34 -7.74 19.57
CA GLN A 152 10.60 -6.90 20.73
C GLN A 152 11.42 -5.65 20.35
N ALA A 153 12.42 -5.80 19.47
CA ALA A 153 13.24 -4.69 18.99
C ALA A 153 12.41 -3.65 18.22
N VAL A 154 11.45 -4.06 17.41
CA VAL A 154 10.56 -3.16 16.67
C VAL A 154 9.50 -2.52 17.56
N ASN A 155 8.82 -3.32 18.39
CA ASN A 155 7.68 -2.86 19.19
C ASN A 155 8.11 -2.17 20.50
N GLY A 156 9.33 -2.46 20.99
CA GLY A 156 9.83 -1.96 22.28
C GLY A 156 10.27 -0.50 22.29
N GLU A 157 10.58 0.09 21.15
CA GLU A 157 10.95 1.52 21.04
C GLU A 157 9.75 2.48 21.15
N GLN A 158 8.81 2.21 22.04
CA GLN A 158 7.56 2.97 22.17
C GLN A 158 7.71 4.39 22.68
N GLY A 159 8.91 4.87 22.97
CA GLY A 159 9.13 6.07 23.78
C GLY A 159 9.24 7.41 23.04
N LEU A 160 9.56 7.50 21.76
CA LEU A 160 10.12 8.75 21.23
C LEU A 160 9.44 9.41 20.01
N LEU A 161 8.53 8.78 19.31
CA LEU A 161 7.84 9.43 18.20
C LEU A 161 6.34 9.10 18.21
N ALA A 162 5.54 10.05 18.62
CA ALA A 162 4.10 10.08 18.43
C ALA A 162 3.79 10.28 16.93
N SER A 163 4.07 9.29 16.08
CA SER A 163 3.65 9.32 14.67
C SER A 163 2.66 8.22 14.40
N ASP A 164 1.58 8.56 13.73
CA ASP A 164 0.47 7.63 13.38
C ASP A 164 0.86 6.48 12.43
N SER A 165 2.10 6.44 11.93
CA SER A 165 2.60 5.44 10.98
C SER A 165 3.73 4.58 11.53
N ARG A 166 3.55 4.01 12.74
CA ARG A 166 4.55 3.12 13.35
C ARG A 166 4.50 1.73 12.72
N PRO A 167 5.67 1.12 12.42
CA PRO A 167 5.70 -0.29 12.04
C PRO A 167 5.25 -1.16 13.22
N ALA A 168 4.49 -2.20 12.92
CA ALA A 168 4.08 -3.21 13.87
C ALA A 168 4.69 -4.55 13.48
N ALA A 169 5.50 -5.14 14.35
CA ALA A 169 6.06 -6.46 14.13
C ALA A 169 5.21 -7.53 14.78
N LYS A 170 5.00 -8.62 14.05
CA LYS A 170 4.30 -9.82 14.48
C LYS A 170 5.16 -11.04 14.26
N GLN A 171 5.24 -11.90 15.27
CA GLN A 171 6.01 -13.13 15.25
C GLN A 171 5.16 -14.29 14.76
N ILE A 172 5.75 -15.19 14.00
CA ILE A 172 5.19 -16.48 13.60
C ILE A 172 5.98 -17.57 14.30
N ASP A 173 5.30 -18.27 15.19
CA ASP A 173 5.84 -19.43 15.90
C ASP A 173 5.52 -20.74 15.16
N ASP A 174 4.42 -20.78 14.44
CA ASP A 174 3.93 -21.91 13.66
C ASP A 174 3.87 -21.55 12.18
N VAL A 175 4.86 -21.99 11.40
CA VAL A 175 4.95 -21.69 9.98
C VAL A 175 3.92 -22.43 9.13
N THR A 176 3.26 -23.46 9.67
CA THR A 176 2.19 -24.16 8.95
C THR A 176 0.97 -23.26 8.71
N LEU A 177 0.82 -22.22 9.54
CA LEU A 177 -0.24 -21.21 9.42
C LEU A 177 0.05 -20.13 8.37
N LEU A 178 1.22 -20.14 7.75
CA LEU A 178 1.56 -19.20 6.69
C LEU A 178 0.74 -19.50 5.43
N PRO A 179 0.20 -18.46 4.77
CA PRO A 179 -0.58 -18.62 3.56
C PRO A 179 0.20 -19.25 2.39
N ASN A 180 -0.51 -20.01 1.56
CA ASN A 180 0.02 -20.62 0.34
C ASN A 180 -0.07 -19.70 -0.89
N SER A 181 -0.77 -18.58 -0.79
CA SER A 181 -0.92 -17.59 -1.86
C SER A 181 -0.18 -16.30 -1.53
N TRP A 182 0.58 -15.77 -2.49
CA TRP A 182 1.29 -14.49 -2.32
C TRP A 182 0.36 -13.30 -2.09
N LEU A 183 -0.88 -13.36 -2.59
CA LEU A 183 -1.92 -12.35 -2.39
C LEU A 183 -2.31 -12.18 -0.93
N ALA A 184 -2.24 -13.24 -0.15
CA ALA A 184 -2.52 -13.24 1.27
C ALA A 184 -1.49 -12.41 2.08
N TYR A 185 -0.32 -12.12 1.50
CA TYR A 185 0.70 -11.26 2.10
C TYR A 185 0.55 -9.78 1.69
N ASP A 186 -0.58 -9.34 1.13
CA ASP A 186 -0.79 -7.93 0.75
C ASP A 186 -0.65 -6.97 1.94
N ALA A 187 -1.06 -7.42 3.12
CA ALA A 187 -0.94 -6.66 4.37
C ALA A 187 0.50 -6.51 4.88
N VAL A 188 1.45 -7.34 4.42
CA VAL A 188 2.84 -7.40 4.90
C VAL A 188 3.74 -6.55 4.02
N ASP A 189 4.58 -5.71 4.64
CA ASP A 189 5.56 -4.88 3.93
C ASP A 189 6.96 -5.48 4.00
N THR A 190 7.33 -6.10 5.13
CA THR A 190 8.65 -6.73 5.33
C THR A 190 8.50 -8.10 6.02
N ILE A 191 9.24 -9.08 5.53
CA ILE A 191 9.38 -10.38 6.19
C ILE A 191 10.82 -10.53 6.67
N PHE A 192 11.00 -10.82 7.95
CA PHE A 192 12.26 -11.31 8.50
C PHE A 192 12.23 -12.84 8.58
N LEU A 193 13.25 -13.47 8.04
CA LEU A 193 13.43 -14.92 8.05
C LEU A 193 14.77 -15.25 8.68
N THR A 194 14.77 -15.92 9.84
CA THR A 194 15.99 -16.37 10.50
C THR A 194 16.19 -17.87 10.29
N THR A 195 17.41 -18.30 10.00
CA THR A 195 17.71 -19.72 9.69
C THR A 195 18.37 -20.46 10.83
N ASN A 196 18.31 -19.94 12.04
CA ASN A 196 18.88 -20.54 13.24
C ASN A 196 18.09 -21.74 13.80
N ASN A 197 16.84 -21.91 13.38
CA ASN A 197 16.02 -23.04 13.77
C ASN A 197 15.62 -23.88 12.55
N SER A 198 16.36 -24.96 12.35
CA SER A 198 16.07 -25.90 11.27
C SER A 198 14.71 -26.59 11.42
N GLY A 199 14.24 -26.79 12.68
CA GLY A 199 12.97 -27.45 12.96
C GLY A 199 11.75 -26.65 12.45
N ILE A 200 11.72 -25.34 12.64
CA ILE A 200 10.65 -24.49 12.12
C ILE A 200 10.70 -24.41 10.59
N LEU A 201 11.90 -24.15 10.05
CA LEU A 201 12.05 -23.97 8.61
C LEU A 201 11.77 -25.24 7.79
N SER A 202 12.07 -26.41 8.37
CA SER A 202 11.77 -27.70 7.71
C SER A 202 10.27 -27.97 7.56
N GLN A 203 9.43 -27.29 8.30
CA GLN A 203 7.97 -27.37 8.18
C GLN A 203 7.38 -26.46 7.08
N LEU A 204 8.20 -25.53 6.54
CA LEU A 204 7.78 -24.69 5.41
C LEU A 204 7.55 -25.53 4.16
N SER A 205 6.35 -25.49 3.63
CA SER A 205 6.02 -26.15 2.37
C SER A 205 6.64 -25.40 1.18
N ASN A 206 6.86 -26.13 0.08
CA ASN A 206 7.31 -25.51 -1.18
C ASN A 206 6.31 -24.47 -1.71
N GLN A 207 5.01 -24.60 -1.42
CA GLN A 207 3.99 -23.64 -1.83
C GLN A 207 4.13 -22.32 -1.03
N GLN A 208 4.34 -22.40 0.28
CA GLN A 208 4.59 -21.22 1.12
C GLN A 208 5.88 -20.49 0.70
N LEU A 209 6.96 -21.23 0.43
CA LEU A 209 8.20 -20.62 -0.07
C LEU A 209 8.02 -19.93 -1.42
N LYS A 210 7.25 -20.53 -2.34
CA LYS A 210 6.89 -19.89 -3.62
C LYS A 210 6.01 -18.67 -3.40
N ALA A 211 5.08 -18.71 -2.45
CA ALA A 211 4.23 -17.57 -2.13
C ALA A 211 5.06 -16.39 -1.59
N ILE A 212 6.02 -16.63 -0.68
CA ILE A 212 6.95 -15.61 -0.17
C ILE A 212 7.83 -15.07 -1.30
N GLU A 213 8.35 -15.93 -2.17
CA GLU A 213 9.14 -15.53 -3.34
C GLU A 213 8.33 -14.62 -4.28
N GLN A 214 7.12 -15.04 -4.66
CA GLN A 214 6.23 -14.26 -5.52
C GLN A 214 5.84 -12.93 -4.86
N TRP A 215 5.53 -12.94 -3.56
CA TRP A 215 5.28 -11.71 -2.81
C TRP A 215 6.49 -10.76 -2.85
N SER A 216 7.71 -11.27 -2.68
CA SER A 216 8.92 -10.46 -2.81
C SER A 216 9.08 -9.93 -4.24
N ARG A 217 8.89 -10.79 -5.27
CA ARG A 217 8.93 -10.38 -6.69
C ARG A 217 7.90 -9.29 -7.04
N GLN A 218 6.81 -9.19 -6.28
CA GLN A 218 5.78 -8.15 -6.42
C GLN A 218 6.05 -6.87 -5.60
N GLY A 219 7.26 -6.68 -5.07
CA GLY A 219 7.66 -5.47 -4.36
C GLY A 219 7.79 -5.63 -2.85
N GLY A 220 7.65 -6.85 -2.32
CA GLY A 220 7.87 -7.15 -0.91
C GLY A 220 9.36 -7.09 -0.54
N ARG A 221 9.64 -6.76 0.73
CA ARG A 221 11.01 -6.73 1.26
C ARG A 221 11.26 -7.94 2.15
N LEU A 222 12.22 -8.78 1.77
CA LEU A 222 12.64 -9.95 2.53
C LEU A 222 14.00 -9.68 3.20
N ILE A 223 14.10 -9.92 4.49
CA ILE A 223 15.36 -9.84 5.24
C ILE A 223 15.67 -11.23 5.75
N VAL A 224 16.79 -11.78 5.28
CA VAL A 224 17.21 -13.14 5.61
C VAL A 224 18.46 -13.10 6.48
N SER A 225 18.38 -13.66 7.68
CA SER A 225 19.53 -13.85 8.56
C SER A 225 20.03 -15.28 8.44
N ALA A 226 21.24 -15.44 7.93
CA ALA A 226 21.87 -16.75 7.73
C ALA A 226 22.62 -17.17 8.99
N SER A 227 22.18 -18.27 9.61
CA SER A 227 22.96 -18.93 10.66
C SER A 227 24.06 -19.79 10.04
N PRO A 228 25.32 -19.53 10.33
CA PRO A 228 26.43 -20.31 9.76
C PRO A 228 26.35 -21.81 10.04
N ALA A 229 25.80 -22.20 11.20
CA ALA A 229 25.64 -23.60 11.59
C ALA A 229 24.73 -24.40 10.62
N HIS A 230 23.77 -23.75 9.97
CA HIS A 230 22.79 -24.37 9.07
C HIS A 230 22.87 -23.83 7.63
N ALA A 231 23.85 -23.01 7.31
CA ALA A 231 23.93 -22.32 6.03
C ALA A 231 23.97 -23.24 4.83
N ALA A 232 24.73 -24.37 4.94
CA ALA A 232 24.81 -25.37 3.88
C ALA A 232 23.49 -26.10 3.63
N ASP A 233 22.69 -26.30 4.67
CA ASP A 233 21.38 -26.97 4.57
C ASP A 233 20.34 -26.14 3.84
N TRP A 234 20.43 -24.81 3.93
CA TRP A 234 19.41 -23.89 3.41
C TRP A 234 19.84 -23.12 2.16
N PHE A 235 21.13 -22.78 2.02
CA PHE A 235 21.60 -21.85 0.98
C PHE A 235 22.60 -22.47 -0.01
N ALA A 236 22.98 -23.76 0.14
CA ALA A 236 23.75 -24.44 -0.91
C ALA A 236 22.94 -24.51 -2.21
N ALA A 237 23.61 -24.80 -3.32
CA ALA A 237 22.94 -24.96 -4.61
C ALA A 237 21.78 -25.97 -4.51
N GLU A 238 20.66 -25.66 -5.15
CA GLU A 238 19.42 -26.47 -5.16
C GLU A 238 18.65 -26.57 -3.83
N ARG A 239 19.15 -25.92 -2.77
CA ARG A 239 18.45 -25.88 -1.49
C ARG A 239 17.27 -24.90 -1.49
N PRO A 240 16.26 -25.08 -0.60
CA PRO A 240 15.02 -24.33 -0.65
C PRO A 240 15.16 -22.81 -0.59
N LEU A 241 16.13 -22.30 0.22
CA LEU A 241 16.35 -20.87 0.42
C LEU A 241 17.49 -20.31 -0.45
N ALA A 242 18.15 -21.12 -1.29
CA ALA A 242 19.24 -20.67 -2.17
C ALA A 242 18.81 -19.49 -3.08
N ARG A 243 17.53 -19.44 -3.45
CA ARG A 243 16.94 -18.36 -4.25
C ARG A 243 16.92 -17.00 -3.58
N PHE A 244 17.04 -16.96 -2.24
CA PHE A 244 17.07 -15.73 -1.45
C PHE A 244 18.48 -15.29 -1.09
N ALA A 245 19.50 -16.08 -1.40
CA ALA A 245 20.90 -15.70 -1.23
C ALA A 245 21.44 -15.05 -2.51
N PRO A 246 22.41 -14.11 -2.42
CA PRO A 246 23.02 -13.50 -3.60
C PRO A 246 23.86 -14.50 -4.40
N SER A 247 24.36 -15.54 -3.75
CA SER A 247 25.07 -16.70 -4.34
C SER A 247 24.90 -17.92 -3.45
N PRO A 248 25.08 -19.13 -3.99
CA PRO A 248 25.18 -20.33 -3.16
C PRO A 248 26.29 -20.21 -2.12
N VAL A 249 25.98 -20.59 -0.89
CA VAL A 249 26.92 -20.56 0.21
C VAL A 249 27.93 -21.72 0.09
N LYS A 250 29.22 -21.41 0.29
CA LYS A 250 30.31 -22.39 0.17
C LYS A 250 31.00 -22.71 1.52
N ASN A 251 31.34 -21.65 2.26
CA ASN A 251 32.14 -21.75 3.48
C ASN A 251 31.59 -20.86 4.60
N THR A 252 32.15 -21.02 5.78
CA THR A 252 31.97 -20.12 6.93
C THR A 252 33.30 -19.49 7.30
N LEU A 253 33.27 -18.23 7.72
CA LEU A 253 34.41 -17.43 8.12
C LEU A 253 34.16 -16.86 9.52
N GLN A 254 35.22 -16.36 10.16
CA GLN A 254 35.12 -15.72 11.47
C GLN A 254 35.34 -14.21 11.38
N PHE A 255 34.56 -13.49 12.11
CA PHE A 255 34.55 -12.04 12.15
C PHE A 255 34.67 -11.55 13.60
N SER A 256 35.73 -10.79 13.89
CA SER A 256 36.10 -10.36 15.25
C SER A 256 35.99 -8.84 15.46
N ASN A 257 35.99 -8.03 14.38
CA ASN A 257 35.91 -6.58 14.47
C ASN A 257 34.59 -6.05 13.95
N SER A 258 33.73 -5.58 14.86
CA SER A 258 32.39 -5.09 14.58
C SER A 258 32.27 -3.59 14.27
N SER A 259 33.39 -2.85 14.25
CA SER A 259 33.38 -1.39 14.14
C SER A 259 32.62 -0.83 12.94
N ARG A 260 32.70 -1.50 11.79
CA ARG A 260 31.95 -1.09 10.57
C ARG A 260 30.45 -1.34 10.70
N LEU A 261 30.05 -2.45 11.35
CA LEU A 261 28.65 -2.75 11.63
C LEU A 261 28.06 -1.78 12.65
N GLU A 262 28.84 -1.44 13.68
CA GLU A 262 28.48 -0.41 14.67
C GLU A 262 28.27 0.95 14.03
N LYS A 263 29.19 1.37 13.17
CA LYS A 263 29.04 2.60 12.38
C LYS A 263 27.80 2.59 11.48
N PHE A 264 27.52 1.44 10.87
CA PHE A 264 26.32 1.26 10.03
C PHE A 264 25.02 1.44 10.83
N ALA A 265 24.97 0.89 12.04
CA ALA A 265 23.84 1.08 12.96
C ALA A 265 23.89 2.42 13.72
N GLY A 266 24.82 3.34 13.40
CA GLY A 266 24.94 4.61 14.07
C GLY A 266 25.38 4.52 15.54
N SER A 267 25.97 3.40 15.96
CA SER A 267 26.35 3.12 17.33
C SER A 267 27.78 3.56 17.64
N ARG A 268 27.99 3.99 18.88
CA ARG A 268 29.31 4.19 19.48
C ARG A 268 29.66 3.09 20.50
N VAL A 269 28.72 2.16 20.74
CA VAL A 269 28.89 1.07 21.70
C VAL A 269 29.37 -0.17 20.94
N GLN A 270 30.47 -0.77 21.41
CA GLN A 270 31.02 -1.98 20.81
C GLN A 270 30.05 -3.16 20.93
N MET A 271 29.85 -3.87 19.83
CA MET A 271 29.07 -5.10 19.78
C MET A 271 29.90 -6.29 20.24
N ILE A 272 31.08 -6.48 19.66
CA ILE A 272 32.03 -7.50 20.09
C ILE A 272 33.02 -6.85 21.08
N LYS A 273 32.88 -7.20 22.37
CA LYS A 273 33.78 -6.69 23.41
C LYS A 273 35.14 -7.34 23.30
N THR A 274 36.19 -6.65 23.77
CA THR A 274 37.55 -7.19 23.81
C THR A 274 37.57 -8.51 24.61
N GLY A 275 38.04 -9.57 23.99
CA GLY A 275 38.07 -10.91 24.60
C GLY A 275 36.82 -11.75 24.41
N ALA A 276 35.77 -11.20 23.78
CA ALA A 276 34.60 -11.99 23.39
C ALA A 276 34.92 -12.89 22.18
N PRO A 277 34.24 -14.05 22.05
CA PRO A 277 34.47 -14.95 20.92
C PRO A 277 34.07 -14.25 19.61
N PRO A 278 34.78 -14.57 18.49
CA PRO A 278 34.40 -14.07 17.17
C PRO A 278 33.01 -14.56 16.78
N ILE A 279 32.38 -13.86 15.85
CA ILE A 279 31.11 -14.26 15.27
C ILE A 279 31.39 -15.02 13.97
N ASP A 280 30.78 -16.16 13.81
CA ASP A 280 30.84 -16.90 12.55
C ASP A 280 29.93 -16.21 11.52
N ILE A 281 30.41 -16.08 10.28
CA ILE A 281 29.72 -15.50 9.14
C ILE A 281 29.71 -16.45 7.97
N VAL A 282 28.74 -16.32 7.12
CA VAL A 282 28.61 -17.09 5.89
C VAL A 282 29.38 -16.39 4.77
N GLU A 283 30.23 -17.13 4.07
CA GLU A 283 30.92 -16.60 2.90
C GLU A 283 29.99 -16.57 1.67
N ILE A 284 29.81 -15.38 1.11
CA ILE A 284 28.96 -15.15 -0.06
C ILE A 284 29.70 -14.37 -1.15
N GLU A 285 29.43 -14.71 -2.40
CA GLU A 285 29.85 -13.91 -3.56
C GLU A 285 28.77 -12.86 -3.84
N THR A 286 29.16 -11.60 -3.93
CA THR A 286 28.21 -10.49 -4.05
C THR A 286 27.56 -10.37 -5.42
N GLY A 287 28.23 -10.82 -6.49
CA GLY A 287 27.71 -10.70 -7.85
C GLY A 287 27.21 -9.27 -8.17
N GLN A 288 25.93 -9.14 -8.42
CA GLN A 288 25.23 -7.85 -8.64
C GLN A 288 24.64 -7.25 -7.35
N ALA A 289 24.82 -7.87 -6.20
CA ALA A 289 24.30 -7.37 -4.94
C ALA A 289 25.06 -6.13 -4.46
N LYS A 290 24.34 -5.20 -3.86
CA LYS A 290 24.92 -4.04 -3.20
C LYS A 290 25.38 -4.40 -1.80
N VAL A 291 26.66 -4.21 -1.51
CA VAL A 291 27.20 -4.39 -0.16
C VAL A 291 26.87 -3.17 0.68
N TRP A 292 26.11 -3.36 1.76
CA TRP A 292 25.84 -2.33 2.75
C TRP A 292 26.96 -2.24 3.78
N VAL A 293 27.42 -3.41 4.26
CA VAL A 293 28.50 -3.52 5.25
C VAL A 293 29.38 -4.69 4.86
N ALA A 294 30.70 -4.48 4.92
CA ALA A 294 31.71 -5.52 4.84
C ALA A 294 32.66 -5.39 6.03
N ASP A 295 33.32 -6.50 6.42
CA ASP A 295 34.37 -6.50 7.43
C ASP A 295 35.67 -5.81 6.94
N GLU A 296 36.72 -5.81 7.74
CA GLU A 296 38.00 -5.23 7.37
C GLU A 296 38.67 -5.97 6.22
N ASN A 297 38.45 -7.27 6.10
CA ASN A 297 38.95 -8.14 5.04
C ASN A 297 38.10 -8.07 3.76
N ARG A 298 37.08 -7.19 3.74
CA ARG A 298 36.10 -7.00 2.66
C ARG A 298 35.12 -8.16 2.47
N HIS A 299 34.97 -9.05 3.48
CA HIS A 299 33.90 -10.03 3.45
C HIS A 299 32.55 -9.34 3.68
N PRO A 300 31.55 -9.57 2.83
CA PRO A 300 30.26 -8.90 2.95
C PRO A 300 29.49 -9.45 4.16
N LEU A 301 29.04 -8.54 5.04
CA LEU A 301 28.23 -8.86 6.22
C LEU A 301 26.75 -8.66 5.98
N ILE A 302 26.40 -7.58 5.25
CA ILE A 302 25.03 -7.26 4.90
C ILE A 302 25.02 -6.83 3.44
N VAL A 303 24.21 -7.50 2.64
CA VAL A 303 24.07 -7.20 1.22
C VAL A 303 22.60 -7.08 0.83
N GLN A 304 22.30 -6.26 -0.16
CA GLN A 304 20.98 -6.15 -0.76
C GLN A 304 21.05 -6.57 -2.22
N HIS A 305 20.17 -7.45 -2.64
CA HIS A 305 19.99 -7.76 -4.06
C HIS A 305 18.52 -7.68 -4.46
N PRO A 306 18.23 -7.33 -5.72
CA PRO A 306 16.86 -7.27 -6.21
C PRO A 306 16.30 -8.68 -6.43
N LEU A 307 15.01 -8.86 -6.18
CA LEU A 307 14.26 -10.05 -6.52
C LEU A 307 12.93 -9.60 -7.16
N GLY A 308 12.88 -9.61 -8.49
CA GLY A 308 11.80 -8.99 -9.23
C GLY A 308 11.71 -7.48 -8.94
N LEU A 309 10.52 -7.02 -8.62
CA LEU A 309 10.25 -5.61 -8.24
C LEU A 309 10.51 -5.34 -6.74
N GLY A 310 10.87 -6.34 -5.96
CA GLY A 310 11.22 -6.23 -4.56
C GLY A 310 12.70 -6.40 -4.29
N SER A 311 13.04 -6.64 -3.03
CA SER A 311 14.44 -6.76 -2.63
C SER A 311 14.63 -7.74 -1.50
N VAL A 312 15.80 -8.43 -1.52
CA VAL A 312 16.25 -9.26 -0.42
C VAL A 312 17.46 -8.60 0.22
N VAL A 313 17.41 -8.45 1.54
CA VAL A 313 18.56 -8.07 2.37
C VAL A 313 19.07 -9.32 3.03
N PHE A 314 20.27 -9.74 2.64
CA PHE A 314 20.91 -10.92 3.18
C PHE A 314 21.92 -10.51 4.24
N VAL A 315 21.74 -11.02 5.46
CA VAL A 315 22.61 -10.82 6.62
C VAL A 315 23.43 -12.10 6.79
N ALA A 316 24.75 -12.01 6.59
CA ALA A 316 25.65 -13.17 6.56
C ALA A 316 25.99 -13.73 7.94
N PHE A 317 25.31 -13.31 9.00
CA PHE A 317 25.49 -13.78 10.37
C PHE A 317 24.14 -14.01 11.05
N ASP A 318 24.18 -14.76 12.16
CA ASP A 318 22.98 -15.04 12.94
C ASP A 318 22.61 -13.83 13.82
N LEU A 319 21.42 -13.26 13.61
CA LEU A 319 20.87 -12.21 14.47
C LEU A 319 20.60 -12.68 15.91
N LYS A 320 20.49 -13.99 16.15
CA LYS A 320 20.37 -14.60 17.49
C LYS A 320 21.69 -14.76 18.22
N HIS A 321 22.83 -14.47 17.56
CA HIS A 321 24.13 -14.63 18.22
C HIS A 321 24.19 -13.82 19.52
N PRO A 322 24.71 -14.39 20.66
CA PRO A 322 24.68 -13.71 21.96
C PRO A 322 25.29 -12.30 21.97
N ASN A 323 26.41 -12.09 21.25
CA ASN A 323 27.01 -10.76 21.12
C ASN A 323 26.13 -9.75 20.40
N VAL A 324 25.29 -10.21 19.47
CA VAL A 324 24.37 -9.37 18.68
C VAL A 324 23.14 -9.02 19.53
N LEU A 325 22.51 -10.02 20.18
CA LEU A 325 21.35 -9.80 21.03
C LEU A 325 21.66 -8.96 22.28
N ALA A 326 22.83 -9.17 22.90
CA ALA A 326 23.24 -8.41 24.07
C ALA A 326 23.70 -6.98 23.73
N TRP A 327 23.81 -6.64 22.43
CA TRP A 327 24.22 -5.31 22.02
C TRP A 327 23.11 -4.29 22.22
N LYS A 328 23.43 -3.21 22.99
CA LYS A 328 22.44 -2.15 23.30
C LYS A 328 21.76 -1.56 22.07
N ASN A 329 22.47 -1.50 20.94
CA ASN A 329 21.95 -0.93 19.70
C ASN A 329 21.35 -1.97 18.73
N TYR A 330 21.02 -3.15 19.22
CA TYR A 330 20.31 -4.18 18.43
C TYR A 330 19.00 -3.65 17.80
N PRO A 331 18.12 -2.93 18.54
CA PRO A 331 16.91 -2.37 17.93
C PRO A 331 17.19 -1.44 16.76
N GLU A 332 18.25 -0.63 16.87
CA GLU A 332 18.65 0.26 15.78
C GLU A 332 19.17 -0.50 14.56
N LEU A 333 19.91 -1.62 14.76
CA LEU A 333 20.28 -2.50 13.66
C LEU A 333 19.05 -3.03 12.92
N ILE A 334 18.06 -3.56 13.65
CA ILE A 334 16.80 -4.06 13.07
C ILE A 334 16.07 -2.93 12.31
N ARG A 335 16.04 -1.71 12.87
CA ARG A 335 15.45 -0.54 12.23
C ARG A 335 16.14 -0.21 10.89
N VAL A 336 17.49 -0.18 10.87
CA VAL A 336 18.25 0.13 9.66
C VAL A 336 18.13 -1.00 8.62
N LEU A 337 18.09 -2.25 9.03
CA LEU A 337 17.83 -3.39 8.14
C LEU A 337 16.46 -3.25 7.46
N ASN A 338 15.44 -2.85 8.22
CA ASN A 338 14.09 -2.65 7.69
C ASN A 338 13.99 -1.43 6.78
N ALA A 339 14.54 -0.29 7.16
CA ALA A 339 14.37 0.99 6.45
C ALA A 339 15.43 1.23 5.36
N GLY A 340 16.58 0.55 5.43
CA GLY A 340 17.74 0.76 4.55
C GLY A 340 18.70 1.85 5.05
N PRO A 341 19.95 1.86 4.52
CA PRO A 341 21.03 2.72 5.03
C PRO A 341 20.81 4.23 4.76
N GLN A 342 19.97 4.59 3.81
CA GLN A 342 19.69 6.01 3.51
C GLN A 342 18.80 6.68 4.57
N SER A 343 18.06 5.90 5.36
CA SER A 343 17.23 6.44 6.44
C SER A 343 18.03 6.93 7.64
N SER A 344 19.32 6.56 7.75
CA SER A 344 20.21 6.94 8.86
C SER A 344 20.81 8.34 8.74
N ASN A 345 20.77 9.01 7.58
CA ASN A 345 21.19 10.40 7.40
C ASN A 345 20.16 11.43 7.88
N ARG A 346 19.39 11.08 8.88
CA ARG A 346 18.52 12.03 9.57
C ARG A 346 19.37 12.82 10.58
N ASP A 347 20.04 13.87 10.09
CA ASP A 347 20.38 14.98 10.98
C ASP A 347 19.08 15.37 11.70
N GLY A 348 19.10 15.24 13.04
CA GLY A 348 17.94 15.39 13.92
C GLY A 348 17.29 16.79 13.97
N LYS A 349 17.28 17.51 12.87
CA LYS A 349 16.38 18.62 12.65
C LYS A 349 15.05 18.09 12.12
N SER A 350 14.31 17.49 13.03
CA SER A 350 12.90 17.34 12.90
C SER A 350 12.32 18.69 12.49
N ILE A 351 11.83 18.80 11.26
CA ILE A 351 10.93 19.87 10.87
C ILE A 351 9.58 19.56 11.53
N SER A 352 9.59 19.54 12.87
CA SER A 352 8.42 19.31 13.71
C SER A 352 7.44 20.50 13.68
N SER A 353 7.74 21.55 12.93
CA SER A 353 6.88 22.74 12.83
C SER A 353 6.03 22.82 11.55
N LEU A 354 6.16 21.88 10.62
CA LEU A 354 5.32 21.84 9.40
C LEU A 354 4.26 20.72 9.42
N GLY A 355 4.28 19.84 10.41
CA GLY A 355 3.39 18.67 10.48
C GLY A 355 1.95 18.95 10.91
N SER A 356 1.59 20.19 11.20
CA SER A 356 0.22 20.56 11.61
C SER A 356 -0.69 20.95 10.44
N GLY A 357 -0.17 21.05 9.21
CA GLY A 357 -0.94 21.49 8.05
C GLY A 357 -1.83 20.41 7.41
N GLY A 358 -1.48 19.13 7.56
CA GLY A 358 -2.22 18.02 6.94
C GLY A 358 -3.61 17.79 7.54
N GLY A 359 -3.82 18.19 8.80
CA GLY A 359 -5.10 18.02 9.47
C GLY A 359 -6.27 18.82 8.88
N HIS A 360 -5.97 19.88 8.12
CA HIS A 360 -7.01 20.65 7.43
C HIS A 360 -7.50 20.03 6.11
N LEU A 361 -6.69 19.18 5.50
CA LEU A 361 -7.02 18.55 4.22
C LEU A 361 -7.63 17.15 4.38
N GLY A 362 -7.65 16.62 5.58
CA GLY A 362 -8.32 15.37 5.90
C GLY A 362 -7.55 14.10 5.51
N PHE A 363 -6.25 14.17 5.13
CA PHE A 363 -5.44 12.99 4.82
C PHE A 363 -4.04 13.07 5.42
N ALA A 364 -3.47 11.92 5.80
CA ALA A 364 -2.12 11.78 6.36
C ALA A 364 -1.17 10.96 5.45
N ASP A 365 -1.71 10.35 4.38
CA ASP A 365 -0.99 9.54 3.41
C ASP A 365 -1.12 10.13 2.00
N ILE A 366 -0.07 9.97 1.18
CA ILE A 366 -0.02 10.54 -0.18
C ILE A 366 -1.12 9.97 -1.10
N VAL A 367 -1.60 8.76 -0.83
CA VAL A 367 -2.76 8.18 -1.53
C VAL A 367 -4.02 8.99 -1.25
N GLY A 368 -4.15 9.57 -0.05
CA GLY A 368 -5.24 10.49 0.26
C GLY A 368 -5.19 11.75 -0.59
N GLN A 369 -3.99 12.30 -0.84
CA GLN A 369 -3.82 13.43 -1.78
C GLN A 369 -4.19 13.04 -3.22
N LEU A 370 -3.87 11.81 -3.66
CA LEU A 370 -4.23 11.32 -4.99
C LEU A 370 -5.75 11.27 -5.20
N PHE A 371 -6.52 10.97 -4.15
CA PHE A 371 -7.98 10.91 -4.27
C PHE A 371 -8.61 12.24 -4.65
N ALA A 372 -8.10 13.35 -4.13
CA ALA A 372 -8.68 14.68 -4.37
C ALA A 372 -8.80 15.03 -5.87
N PRO A 373 -7.76 14.96 -6.70
CA PRO A 373 -7.89 15.19 -8.14
C PRO A 373 -8.62 14.06 -8.87
N MET A 374 -8.53 12.81 -8.41
CA MET A 374 -9.26 11.71 -9.02
C MET A 374 -10.79 11.80 -8.84
N GLU A 375 -11.26 12.54 -7.85
CA GLU A 375 -12.68 12.82 -7.62
C GLU A 375 -13.18 14.06 -8.39
N GLN A 376 -12.30 14.77 -9.09
CA GLN A 376 -12.69 15.92 -9.91
C GLN A 376 -12.94 15.49 -11.35
N PHE A 377 -14.15 15.74 -11.82
CA PHE A 377 -14.58 15.44 -13.18
C PHE A 377 -14.84 16.74 -13.92
N SER A 378 -14.29 16.91 -15.11
CA SER A 378 -14.37 18.16 -15.88
C SER A 378 -15.79 18.55 -16.25
N LYS A 379 -16.65 17.54 -16.45
CA LYS A 379 -18.07 17.74 -16.80
C LYS A 379 -18.98 17.94 -15.60
N VAL A 380 -18.49 17.74 -14.38
CA VAL A 380 -19.25 17.96 -13.15
C VAL A 380 -19.03 19.40 -12.70
N GLN A 381 -19.92 20.27 -13.13
CA GLN A 381 -19.84 21.66 -12.73
C GLN A 381 -20.61 21.89 -11.44
N PHE A 382 -19.91 22.40 -10.43
CA PHE A 382 -20.55 22.83 -9.20
C PHE A 382 -21.31 24.17 -9.47
N VAL A 383 -22.58 24.22 -9.09
CA VAL A 383 -23.31 25.49 -9.13
C VAL A 383 -22.65 26.46 -8.15
N PRO A 384 -22.07 27.59 -8.61
CA PRO A 384 -21.35 28.49 -7.73
C PRO A 384 -22.33 29.10 -6.69
N PHE A 385 -21.83 29.30 -5.48
CA PHE A 385 -22.61 29.88 -4.37
C PHE A 385 -23.30 31.21 -4.78
N THR A 386 -22.62 32.01 -5.62
CA THR A 386 -23.14 33.27 -6.13
C THR A 386 -24.45 33.08 -6.91
N ALA A 387 -24.55 32.02 -7.73
CA ALA A 387 -25.78 31.73 -8.48
C ALA A 387 -26.92 31.33 -7.53
N ILE A 388 -26.62 30.55 -6.51
CA ILE A 388 -27.60 30.18 -5.46
C ILE A 388 -28.04 31.42 -4.67
N ALA A 389 -27.10 32.27 -4.29
CA ALA A 389 -27.40 33.52 -3.56
C ALA A 389 -28.26 34.47 -4.39
N ILE A 390 -27.97 34.60 -5.69
CA ILE A 390 -28.80 35.40 -6.60
C ILE A 390 -30.23 34.81 -6.71
N LEU A 391 -30.33 33.48 -6.86
CA LEU A 391 -31.63 32.80 -6.96
C LEU A 391 -32.46 33.03 -5.69
N ILE A 392 -31.87 32.94 -4.51
CA ILE A 392 -32.53 33.20 -3.22
C ILE A 392 -32.89 34.67 -3.11
N GLY A 393 -32.01 35.60 -3.50
CA GLY A 393 -32.27 37.02 -3.51
C GLY A 393 -33.48 37.39 -4.40
N LEU A 394 -33.52 36.82 -5.61
CA LEU A 394 -34.65 36.97 -6.52
C LEU A 394 -35.96 36.38 -5.95
N TYR A 395 -35.86 35.22 -5.31
CA TYR A 395 -37.00 34.60 -4.63
C TYR A 395 -37.57 35.49 -3.55
N ILE A 396 -36.74 36.07 -2.68
CA ILE A 396 -37.16 37.00 -1.62
C ILE A 396 -37.78 38.26 -2.23
N LEU A 397 -37.16 38.78 -3.30
CA LEU A 397 -37.70 39.96 -4.02
C LEU A 397 -39.08 39.67 -4.61
N CYS A 398 -39.26 38.50 -5.23
CA CYS A 398 -40.51 38.12 -5.85
C CYS A 398 -41.64 37.91 -4.84
N ILE A 399 -41.38 37.20 -3.73
CA ILE A 399 -42.38 36.91 -2.70
C ILE A 399 -42.69 38.13 -1.83
N GLY A 400 -41.72 38.98 -1.59
CA GLY A 400 -41.89 40.13 -0.73
C GLY A 400 -42.38 41.36 -1.49
N PRO A 401 -41.49 42.31 -1.87
CA PRO A 401 -41.90 43.59 -2.43
C PRO A 401 -42.60 43.47 -3.77
N LEU A 402 -42.17 42.55 -4.65
CA LEU A 402 -42.75 42.43 -5.99
C LEU A 402 -44.20 41.92 -5.92
N ASP A 403 -44.49 40.87 -5.17
CA ASP A 403 -45.80 40.30 -4.97
C ASP A 403 -46.74 41.34 -4.33
N TYR A 404 -46.27 42.06 -3.30
CA TYR A 404 -47.03 43.15 -2.67
C TYR A 404 -47.43 44.25 -3.66
N PHE A 405 -46.47 44.76 -4.46
CA PHE A 405 -46.74 45.80 -5.45
C PHE A 405 -47.63 45.29 -6.56
N LEU A 406 -47.45 44.05 -7.05
CA LEU A 406 -48.25 43.44 -8.10
C LEU A 406 -49.73 43.31 -7.68
N LEU A 407 -49.95 42.72 -6.50
CA LEU A 407 -51.28 42.48 -5.98
C LEU A 407 -52.03 43.79 -5.61
N ARG A 408 -51.32 44.75 -5.02
CA ARG A 408 -51.88 46.00 -4.62
C ARG A 408 -52.19 46.95 -5.80
N LYS A 409 -51.27 47.05 -6.77
CA LYS A 409 -51.39 48.05 -7.85
C LYS A 409 -52.10 47.53 -9.09
N LEU A 410 -51.84 46.21 -9.45
CA LEU A 410 -52.37 45.62 -10.68
C LEU A 410 -53.70 44.89 -10.42
N PHE A 411 -53.73 43.98 -9.45
CA PHE A 411 -54.91 43.14 -9.21
C PHE A 411 -55.87 43.73 -8.16
N LYS A 412 -55.46 44.70 -7.35
CA LYS A 412 -56.23 45.33 -6.27
C LYS A 412 -56.94 44.36 -5.30
N ARG A 413 -56.40 43.10 -5.19
CA ARG A 413 -56.89 42.00 -4.33
C ARG A 413 -55.75 41.37 -3.60
N MET A 414 -55.59 41.72 -2.34
CA MET A 414 -54.48 41.18 -1.51
C MET A 414 -54.67 39.70 -1.13
N GLU A 415 -55.92 39.21 -1.21
CA GLU A 415 -56.20 37.79 -0.91
C GLU A 415 -55.54 36.82 -1.86
N LEU A 416 -55.13 37.26 -3.06
CA LEU A 416 -54.43 36.44 -4.04
C LEU A 416 -52.99 36.03 -3.61
N THR A 417 -52.44 36.62 -2.55
CA THR A 417 -51.14 36.22 -1.98
C THR A 417 -51.13 34.73 -1.63
N TRP A 418 -52.28 34.19 -1.19
CA TRP A 418 -52.38 32.74 -0.90
C TRP A 418 -52.21 31.85 -2.14
N ILE A 419 -52.36 32.39 -3.34
CA ILE A 419 -52.14 31.66 -4.60
C ILE A 419 -50.77 31.99 -5.17
N THR A 420 -50.34 33.25 -5.15
CA THR A 420 -49.07 33.71 -5.75
C THR A 420 -47.86 33.19 -4.96
N PHE A 421 -47.95 33.14 -3.63
CA PHE A 421 -46.88 32.62 -2.80
C PHE A 421 -46.51 31.15 -3.11
N PRO A 422 -47.47 30.18 -3.11
CA PRO A 422 -47.16 28.81 -3.53
C PRO A 422 -46.68 28.73 -4.98
N LEU A 423 -47.23 29.54 -5.88
CA LEU A 423 -46.84 29.56 -7.28
C LEU A 423 -45.38 30.01 -7.46
N PHE A 424 -44.96 31.09 -6.82
CA PHE A 424 -43.55 31.50 -6.83
C PHE A 424 -42.64 30.46 -6.20
N SER A 425 -43.06 29.87 -5.08
CA SER A 425 -42.28 28.81 -4.45
C SER A 425 -42.07 27.60 -5.36
N LEU A 426 -43.12 27.15 -6.05
CA LEU A 426 -43.03 26.07 -7.03
C LEU A 426 -42.17 26.45 -8.24
N LEU A 427 -42.31 27.69 -8.74
CA LEU A 427 -41.52 28.21 -9.84
C LEU A 427 -40.02 28.22 -9.50
N PHE A 428 -39.64 28.76 -8.34
CA PHE A 428 -38.22 28.80 -7.92
C PHE A 428 -37.67 27.42 -7.57
N CYS A 429 -38.48 26.52 -7.01
CA CYS A 429 -38.09 25.12 -6.85
C CYS A 429 -37.84 24.45 -8.21
N GLY A 430 -38.73 24.69 -9.20
CA GLY A 430 -38.55 24.19 -10.56
C GLY A 430 -37.28 24.73 -11.22
N LEU A 431 -36.99 26.02 -11.06
CA LEU A 431 -35.76 26.65 -11.55
C LEU A 431 -34.52 26.06 -10.89
N ALA A 432 -34.54 25.87 -9.57
CA ALA A 432 -33.43 25.27 -8.84
C ALA A 432 -33.16 23.84 -9.32
N ILE A 433 -34.21 23.05 -9.49
CA ILE A 433 -34.08 21.68 -10.04
C ILE A 433 -33.55 21.73 -11.48
N GLY A 434 -34.05 22.61 -12.32
CA GLY A 434 -33.59 22.78 -13.71
C GLY A 434 -32.13 23.15 -13.81
N ILE A 435 -31.66 24.12 -13.03
CA ILE A 435 -30.25 24.51 -12.95
C ILE A 435 -29.39 23.33 -12.48
N SER A 436 -29.86 22.62 -11.45
CA SER A 436 -29.12 21.44 -10.92
C SER A 436 -29.05 20.33 -11.95
N GLN A 437 -30.06 20.06 -12.74
CA GLN A 437 -30.01 19.02 -13.78
C GLN A 437 -29.19 19.44 -14.99
N TRP A 438 -29.22 20.71 -15.37
CA TRP A 438 -28.43 21.21 -16.51
C TRP A 438 -26.93 21.19 -16.25
N SER A 439 -26.51 21.36 -15.01
CA SER A 439 -25.09 21.32 -14.62
C SER A 439 -24.53 19.92 -14.46
N ARG A 440 -25.32 18.86 -14.61
CA ARG A 440 -24.88 17.47 -14.41
C ARG A 440 -24.57 16.78 -15.74
N PRO A 441 -23.52 15.95 -15.82
CA PRO A 441 -23.33 15.06 -16.96
C PRO A 441 -24.48 14.05 -17.03
N HIS A 442 -24.76 13.54 -18.24
CA HIS A 442 -25.79 12.52 -18.44
C HIS A 442 -25.24 11.11 -18.46
N THR A 443 -23.91 10.96 -18.49
CA THR A 443 -23.18 9.70 -18.60
C THR A 443 -22.37 9.42 -17.34
N LEU A 444 -22.11 8.15 -17.08
CA LEU A 444 -21.16 7.71 -16.07
C LEU A 444 -19.76 8.25 -16.42
N GLN A 445 -19.15 9.04 -15.55
CA GLN A 445 -17.81 9.61 -15.75
C GLN A 445 -16.76 8.77 -15.04
N VAL A 446 -15.60 8.62 -15.66
CA VAL A 446 -14.50 7.75 -15.15
C VAL A 446 -13.18 8.52 -15.20
N ASN A 447 -12.48 8.58 -14.06
CA ASN A 447 -11.09 8.99 -13.96
C ASN A 447 -10.22 7.77 -13.65
N GLN A 448 -9.12 7.60 -14.37
CA GLN A 448 -8.23 6.45 -14.20
C GLN A 448 -6.77 6.87 -14.15
N LEU A 449 -6.07 6.36 -13.11
CA LEU A 449 -4.61 6.36 -13.03
C LEU A 449 -4.14 4.91 -13.11
N GLU A 450 -3.14 4.66 -13.94
CA GLU A 450 -2.55 3.35 -14.08
C GLU A 450 -1.03 3.42 -14.00
N ILE A 451 -0.41 2.50 -13.27
CA ILE A 451 1.03 2.30 -13.19
C ILE A 451 1.33 0.87 -13.59
N ILE A 452 2.10 0.71 -14.66
CA ILE A 452 2.51 -0.59 -15.19
C ILE A 452 4.00 -0.78 -14.91
N ASP A 453 4.33 -1.84 -14.20
CA ASP A 453 5.70 -2.20 -13.83
C ASP A 453 6.14 -3.44 -14.61
N ILE A 454 7.29 -3.35 -15.24
CA ILE A 454 7.89 -4.42 -16.03
C ILE A 454 9.30 -4.70 -15.52
N ASP A 455 9.57 -5.92 -15.07
CA ASP A 455 10.94 -6.35 -14.77
C ASP A 455 11.54 -7.08 -15.97
N ALA A 456 12.56 -6.47 -16.56
CA ALA A 456 13.26 -7.02 -17.72
C ALA A 456 14.04 -8.31 -17.41
N SER A 457 14.42 -8.55 -16.15
CA SER A 457 15.21 -9.72 -15.75
C SER A 457 14.36 -10.97 -15.56
N ASP A 458 13.19 -10.80 -14.94
CA ASP A 458 12.31 -11.90 -14.56
C ASP A 458 11.08 -12.04 -15.48
N SER A 459 10.95 -11.14 -16.47
CA SER A 459 9.81 -11.09 -17.41
C SER A 459 8.46 -10.93 -16.69
N ILE A 460 8.44 -10.35 -15.50
CA ILE A 460 7.24 -10.09 -14.71
C ILE A 460 6.67 -8.73 -15.10
N CYS A 461 5.36 -8.69 -15.29
CA CYS A 461 4.60 -7.47 -15.51
C CYS A 461 3.46 -7.39 -14.51
N ARG A 462 3.26 -6.21 -13.89
CA ARG A 462 2.09 -5.93 -13.05
C ARG A 462 1.49 -4.58 -13.40
N GLY A 463 0.18 -4.46 -13.26
CA GLY A 463 -0.52 -3.18 -13.34
C GLY A 463 -1.24 -2.87 -12.03
N LEU A 464 -1.18 -1.60 -11.64
CA LEU A 464 -1.90 -1.03 -10.51
C LEU A 464 -2.83 0.03 -11.07
N VAL A 465 -4.13 -0.09 -10.86
CA VAL A 465 -5.15 0.74 -11.50
C VAL A 465 -6.06 1.34 -10.43
N TRP A 466 -6.05 2.66 -10.31
CA TRP A 466 -6.98 3.44 -9.50
C TRP A 466 -8.05 4.02 -10.42
N THR A 467 -9.30 3.73 -10.15
CA THR A 467 -10.41 4.19 -10.97
C THR A 467 -11.49 4.81 -10.09
N ASN A 468 -11.87 6.03 -10.41
CA ASN A 468 -13.00 6.70 -9.77
C ASN A 468 -14.16 6.81 -10.75
N PHE A 469 -15.33 6.37 -10.32
CA PHE A 469 -16.58 6.45 -11.05
C PHE A 469 -17.47 7.51 -10.43
N TYR A 470 -18.03 8.40 -11.24
CA TYR A 470 -19.05 9.35 -10.84
C TYR A 470 -20.36 9.03 -11.56
N SER A 471 -21.44 8.87 -10.79
CA SER A 471 -22.77 8.64 -11.37
C SER A 471 -23.69 9.85 -11.13
N PRO A 472 -24.29 10.41 -12.18
CA PRO A 472 -25.29 11.49 -12.04
C PRO A 472 -26.62 10.99 -11.49
N THR A 473 -27.01 9.77 -11.77
CA THR A 473 -28.36 9.21 -11.51
C THR A 473 -28.38 8.19 -10.37
N GLY A 474 -27.22 7.78 -9.89
CA GLY A 474 -27.08 6.66 -8.95
C GLY A 474 -27.22 5.31 -9.65
N ASP A 475 -26.15 4.52 -9.56
CA ASP A 475 -26.04 3.24 -10.25
C ASP A 475 -25.52 2.15 -9.30
N ALA A 476 -25.83 0.92 -9.65
CA ALA A 476 -25.18 -0.28 -9.13
C ALA A 476 -24.41 -0.91 -10.29
N LEU A 477 -23.08 -0.99 -10.17
CA LEU A 477 -22.19 -1.43 -11.24
C LEU A 477 -21.64 -2.81 -10.97
N ASP A 478 -21.63 -3.63 -12.00
CA ASP A 478 -20.81 -4.83 -12.03
C ASP A 478 -19.47 -4.45 -12.69
N ILE A 479 -18.37 -4.55 -11.93
CA ILE A 479 -17.07 -4.05 -12.36
C ILE A 479 -16.06 -5.19 -12.34
N GLN A 480 -15.41 -5.41 -13.48
CA GLN A 480 -14.37 -6.41 -13.65
C GLN A 480 -13.24 -5.85 -14.52
N LEU A 481 -12.00 -6.22 -14.24
CA LEU A 481 -10.89 -5.98 -15.13
C LEU A 481 -10.91 -7.02 -16.26
N SER A 482 -11.17 -6.59 -17.51
CA SER A 482 -11.36 -7.49 -18.65
C SER A 482 -10.10 -7.82 -19.42
N GLY A 483 -9.14 -6.89 -19.51
CA GLY A 483 -7.93 -7.12 -20.29
C GLY A 483 -6.94 -5.96 -20.30
N THR A 484 -5.89 -6.15 -21.09
CA THR A 484 -4.85 -5.14 -21.35
C THR A 484 -4.74 -4.94 -22.85
N ASN A 485 -5.43 -3.92 -23.39
CA ASN A 485 -5.63 -3.76 -24.83
C ASN A 485 -4.36 -3.37 -25.62
N SER A 486 -3.40 -2.70 -24.99
CA SER A 486 -2.28 -2.10 -25.72
C SER A 486 -0.97 -2.88 -25.62
N LEU A 487 -0.84 -3.83 -24.70
CA LEU A 487 0.41 -4.53 -24.43
C LEU A 487 0.40 -6.02 -24.82
N ASP A 488 -0.71 -6.53 -25.32
CA ASP A 488 -0.91 -7.95 -25.73
C ASP A 488 -0.43 -8.94 -24.63
N LEU A 489 -0.76 -8.61 -23.36
CA LEU A 489 -0.36 -9.39 -22.21
C LEU A 489 -1.50 -10.29 -21.74
N ASN A 490 -1.23 -11.58 -21.64
CA ASN A 490 -2.14 -12.52 -21.00
C ASN A 490 -2.05 -12.37 -19.47
N SER A 491 -2.92 -11.58 -18.89
CA SER A 491 -2.96 -11.41 -17.43
C SER A 491 -3.45 -12.70 -16.74
N GLN A 492 -2.58 -13.28 -15.91
CA GLN A 492 -2.85 -14.52 -15.18
C GLN A 492 -3.69 -14.29 -13.93
N GLN A 493 -3.56 -13.12 -13.30
CA GLN A 493 -4.33 -12.75 -12.14
C GLN A 493 -4.87 -11.34 -12.29
N ARG A 494 -6.14 -11.15 -11.92
CA ARG A 494 -6.86 -9.87 -11.99
C ARG A 494 -7.73 -9.72 -10.77
N LEU A 495 -7.38 -8.79 -9.90
CA LEU A 495 -8.15 -8.51 -8.69
C LEU A 495 -8.73 -7.11 -8.77
N THR A 496 -10.03 -7.01 -8.59
CA THR A 496 -10.78 -5.76 -8.53
C THR A 496 -11.54 -5.71 -7.21
N SER A 497 -11.43 -4.61 -6.49
CA SER A 497 -12.09 -4.40 -5.21
C SER A 497 -12.40 -2.93 -5.00
N TRP A 498 -13.32 -2.64 -4.08
CA TRP A 498 -13.55 -1.29 -3.63
C TRP A 498 -12.24 -0.64 -3.15
N HIS A 499 -12.10 0.65 -3.41
CA HIS A 499 -11.03 1.46 -2.88
C HIS A 499 -11.65 2.58 -2.05
N GLY A 500 -11.35 2.63 -0.80
CA GLY A 500 -11.86 3.63 0.11
C GLY A 500 -10.73 4.14 0.98
N LEU A 501 -10.98 5.26 1.62
CA LEU A 501 -10.11 5.78 2.67
C LEU A 501 -10.45 5.01 3.94
N PRO A 502 -9.75 3.90 4.25
CA PRO A 502 -10.09 3.11 5.42
C PRO A 502 -9.71 3.89 6.67
N GLY A 503 -10.71 4.22 7.48
CA GLY A 503 -10.57 4.77 8.85
C GLY A 503 -9.45 5.78 9.08
N ASP A 504 -9.20 6.15 10.29
CA ASP A 504 -8.18 7.10 10.75
C ASP A 504 -6.82 7.02 10.02
N GLY A 505 -6.46 7.71 9.06
CA GLY A 505 -5.12 7.73 8.48
C GLY A 505 -5.06 8.12 7.01
N LEU A 506 -6.10 7.87 6.24
CA LEU A 506 -6.19 8.34 4.88
C LEU A 506 -7.12 9.55 4.72
N GLY A 507 -7.65 10.09 5.82
CA GLY A 507 -8.42 11.31 5.81
C GLY A 507 -9.92 11.15 5.68
N GLY A 508 -10.46 10.04 6.10
CA GLY A 508 -11.90 9.97 6.33
C GLY A 508 -12.28 10.97 7.43
N MET A 509 -13.08 11.96 7.15
CA MET A 509 -13.56 12.95 8.13
C MET A 509 -14.36 12.34 9.30
N ASN A 510 -14.54 11.05 9.34
CA ASN A 510 -15.37 10.33 10.30
C ASN A 510 -14.65 9.18 11.01
N GLY A 511 -13.39 9.37 11.36
CA GLY A 511 -12.67 8.37 12.17
C GLY A 511 -13.21 8.17 13.59
N GLY A 512 -14.21 8.87 14.01
CA GLY A 512 -14.54 8.99 15.42
C GLY A 512 -15.95 8.72 15.89
N SER A 513 -16.87 8.32 15.07
CA SER A 513 -18.22 8.01 15.60
C SER A 513 -18.89 6.93 14.79
N ALA A 514 -19.20 5.85 15.46
CA ALA A 514 -20.23 4.93 15.01
C ALA A 514 -21.55 5.68 14.84
N ALA A 515 -21.70 6.38 13.72
CA ALA A 515 -22.99 6.75 13.24
C ALA A 515 -23.64 5.45 12.77
N THR A 516 -24.31 4.80 13.69
CA THR A 516 -25.18 3.65 13.48
C THR A 516 -26.39 4.02 12.62
N VAL A 517 -26.16 4.45 11.40
CA VAL A 517 -27.18 4.52 10.39
C VAL A 517 -26.76 3.57 9.28
N SER A 518 -26.86 2.29 9.56
CA SER A 518 -26.85 1.28 8.51
C SER A 518 -28.13 1.40 7.72
N THR A 519 -28.09 2.17 6.65
CA THR A 519 -29.12 2.06 5.63
C THR A 519 -28.79 0.83 4.79
N PRO A 520 -29.65 -0.21 4.77
CA PRO A 520 -29.41 -1.44 3.98
C PRO A 520 -29.45 -1.21 2.47
N ARG A 521 -29.53 0.04 2.00
CA ARG A 521 -29.75 0.39 0.59
C ARG A 521 -28.54 0.17 -0.33
N TYR A 522 -27.36 -0.07 0.20
CA TYR A 522 -26.13 -0.10 -0.61
C TYR A 522 -25.28 -1.31 -0.28
N THR A 523 -25.83 -2.52 -0.43
CA THR A 523 -25.09 -3.76 -0.33
C THR A 523 -24.47 -4.12 -1.67
N HIS A 524 -23.28 -4.67 -1.67
CA HIS A 524 -22.63 -5.21 -2.86
C HIS A 524 -21.86 -6.50 -2.51
N SER A 525 -21.47 -7.23 -3.53
CA SER A 525 -20.63 -8.41 -3.33
C SER A 525 -19.34 -8.35 -4.15
N VAL A 526 -18.35 -9.10 -3.69
CA VAL A 526 -17.10 -9.36 -4.39
C VAL A 526 -17.05 -10.87 -4.64
N SER A 527 -17.22 -11.26 -5.91
CA SER A 527 -17.03 -12.65 -6.30
C SER A 527 -15.54 -12.92 -6.45
N LEU A 528 -15.04 -13.92 -5.72
CA LEU A 528 -13.63 -14.31 -5.69
C LEU A 528 -13.45 -15.69 -6.32
N ASN A 529 -12.56 -15.73 -7.30
CA ASN A 529 -11.97 -16.97 -7.83
C ASN A 529 -10.45 -16.92 -7.55
N PRO A 530 -9.73 -18.03 -7.58
CA PRO A 530 -8.29 -18.04 -7.25
C PRO A 530 -7.44 -17.03 -8.03
N ALA A 531 -7.84 -16.69 -9.27
CA ALA A 531 -7.11 -15.78 -10.14
C ALA A 531 -7.83 -14.45 -10.43
N THR A 532 -9.12 -14.34 -10.14
CA THR A 532 -9.91 -13.16 -10.52
C THR A 532 -10.89 -12.75 -9.44
N SER A 533 -11.18 -11.44 -9.36
CA SER A 533 -12.30 -10.93 -8.59
C SER A 533 -13.13 -9.95 -9.38
N GLN A 534 -14.42 -9.92 -9.09
CA GLN A 534 -15.41 -9.02 -9.67
C GLN A 534 -16.23 -8.36 -8.57
N LEU A 535 -16.44 -7.06 -8.69
CA LEU A 535 -17.43 -6.33 -7.91
C LEU A 535 -18.82 -6.53 -8.56
N ILE A 536 -19.80 -6.90 -7.77
CA ILE A 536 -21.18 -7.13 -8.22
C ILE A 536 -22.08 -6.16 -7.48
N SER A 537 -22.92 -5.44 -8.24
CA SER A 537 -23.86 -4.44 -7.73
C SER A 537 -23.19 -3.35 -6.88
N PHE A 538 -21.98 -2.91 -7.26
CA PHE A 538 -21.23 -1.89 -6.55
C PHE A 538 -21.99 -0.55 -6.60
N PRO A 539 -22.49 -0.05 -5.45
CA PRO A 539 -23.41 1.07 -5.43
C PRO A 539 -22.67 2.41 -5.53
N ILE A 540 -23.10 3.26 -6.46
CA ILE A 540 -22.66 4.64 -6.53
C ILE A 540 -23.92 5.51 -6.27
N PRO A 541 -23.96 6.28 -5.16
CA PRO A 541 -25.08 7.16 -4.88
C PRO A 541 -25.28 8.25 -5.95
N VAL A 542 -26.47 8.82 -6.00
CA VAL A 542 -26.80 9.93 -6.94
C VAL A 542 -25.84 11.09 -6.76
N SER A 543 -25.26 11.60 -7.84
CA SER A 543 -24.31 12.72 -7.85
C SER A 543 -23.14 12.52 -6.89
N SER A 544 -22.62 11.32 -6.85
CA SER A 544 -21.51 10.91 -5.99
C SER A 544 -20.46 10.14 -6.76
N SER A 545 -19.26 10.08 -6.21
CA SER A 545 -18.16 9.28 -6.72
C SER A 545 -17.84 8.13 -5.79
N ARG A 546 -17.32 7.03 -6.36
CA ARG A 546 -16.73 5.93 -5.63
C ARG A 546 -15.53 5.37 -6.37
N ALA A 547 -14.53 4.99 -5.59
CA ALA A 547 -13.26 4.49 -6.10
C ALA A 547 -13.18 2.96 -6.07
N VAL A 548 -12.51 2.43 -7.08
CA VAL A 548 -12.17 1.02 -7.24
C VAL A 548 -10.66 0.93 -7.44
N PHE A 549 -10.06 -0.11 -6.88
CA PHE A 549 -8.67 -0.44 -7.11
C PHE A 549 -8.58 -1.82 -7.73
N SER A 550 -7.88 -1.89 -8.86
CA SER A 550 -7.60 -3.15 -9.53
C SER A 550 -6.10 -3.37 -9.64
N ASN A 551 -5.68 -4.60 -9.53
CA ASN A 551 -4.33 -5.01 -9.82
C ASN A 551 -4.34 -6.26 -10.70
N TRP A 552 -3.36 -6.34 -11.59
CA TRP A 552 -3.18 -7.49 -12.45
C TRP A 552 -1.71 -7.89 -12.55
N GLN A 553 -1.48 -9.14 -12.86
CA GLN A 553 -0.17 -9.70 -13.11
C GLN A 553 -0.17 -10.46 -14.42
N ALA A 554 0.93 -10.32 -15.17
CA ALA A 554 1.16 -11.02 -16.40
C ALA A 554 2.65 -11.38 -16.55
N GLU A 555 2.94 -12.30 -17.46
CA GLU A 555 4.30 -12.58 -17.91
C GLU A 555 4.55 -11.94 -19.27
N MET A 556 5.70 -11.32 -19.44
CA MET A 556 6.12 -10.82 -20.74
C MET A 556 6.52 -11.97 -21.65
N PRO A 557 6.06 -11.99 -22.91
CA PRO A 557 6.34 -13.08 -23.85
C PRO A 557 7.81 -13.19 -24.24
N SER A 558 8.61 -12.14 -24.03
CA SER A 558 10.04 -12.11 -24.38
C SER A 558 10.87 -11.36 -23.34
N LYS A 559 12.10 -11.84 -23.13
CA LYS A 559 13.06 -11.14 -22.27
C LYS A 559 13.51 -9.85 -22.93
N ILE A 560 13.48 -8.76 -22.16
CA ILE A 560 13.93 -7.45 -22.58
C ILE A 560 15.46 -7.42 -22.60
N ARG A 561 16.05 -7.03 -23.72
CA ARG A 561 17.49 -6.90 -23.87
C ARG A 561 17.93 -5.46 -23.61
N SER A 562 18.88 -5.27 -22.70
CA SER A 562 19.54 -4.00 -22.45
C SER A 562 21.05 -4.19 -22.36
N ASN A 563 21.83 -3.26 -22.92
CA ASN A 563 23.30 -3.24 -22.85
C ASN A 563 23.78 -2.09 -21.97
N LEU A 564 23.08 -1.83 -20.88
CA LEU A 564 23.39 -0.75 -19.96
C LEU A 564 24.54 -1.14 -19.05
N THR A 565 25.56 -0.27 -18.96
CA THR A 565 26.67 -0.39 -18.03
C THR A 565 26.86 0.92 -17.28
N PHE A 566 27.37 0.86 -16.05
CA PHE A 566 27.70 2.05 -15.28
C PHE A 566 29.20 2.17 -15.01
N ARG A 567 29.68 3.43 -15.00
CA ARG A 567 31.05 3.77 -14.65
C ARG A 567 31.21 3.83 -13.13
N LYS A 568 32.04 2.96 -12.55
CA LYS A 568 32.22 2.84 -11.07
C LYS A 568 32.59 4.15 -10.36
N LYS A 569 33.26 5.11 -11.04
CA LYS A 569 33.71 6.37 -10.42
C LYS A 569 32.62 7.44 -10.37
N THR A 570 31.78 7.53 -11.40
CA THR A 570 30.78 8.60 -11.58
C THR A 570 29.35 8.12 -11.37
N ASP A 571 29.15 6.81 -11.32
CA ASP A 571 27.82 6.16 -11.25
C ASP A 571 26.92 6.51 -12.44
N GLU A 572 27.53 6.94 -13.55
CA GLU A 572 26.85 7.30 -14.79
C GLU A 572 26.61 6.07 -15.65
N ILE A 573 25.41 6.00 -16.26
CA ILE A 573 25.04 4.96 -17.22
C ILE A 573 25.53 5.33 -18.62
N VAL A 574 26.00 4.30 -19.31
CA VAL A 574 26.29 4.32 -20.76
C VAL A 574 25.73 3.05 -21.40
N GLY A 575 25.48 3.11 -22.70
CA GLY A 575 24.96 1.99 -23.46
C GLY A 575 23.61 2.29 -24.08
N ASN A 576 23.01 1.26 -24.64
CA ASN A 576 21.74 1.38 -25.36
C ASN A 576 20.63 0.53 -24.75
N PHE A 577 19.43 0.95 -25.02
CA PHE A 577 18.20 0.29 -24.60
C PHE A 577 17.19 0.31 -25.75
N LYS A 578 16.46 -0.78 -25.94
CA LYS A 578 15.39 -0.88 -26.92
C LYS A 578 14.03 -0.86 -26.21
N ASN A 579 13.09 -0.02 -26.69
CA ASN A 579 11.70 -0.08 -26.22
C ASN A 579 11.10 -1.47 -26.53
N PRO A 580 10.76 -2.27 -25.52
CA PRO A 580 10.21 -3.61 -25.76
C PRO A 580 8.72 -3.61 -26.13
N LEU A 581 8.06 -2.46 -25.96
CA LEU A 581 6.62 -2.33 -26.15
C LEU A 581 6.30 -1.96 -27.59
N ASN A 582 5.12 -2.36 -28.07
CA ASN A 582 4.62 -2.01 -29.38
C ASN A 582 3.91 -0.63 -29.41
N CYS A 583 4.18 0.22 -28.43
CA CYS A 583 3.58 1.54 -28.29
C CYS A 583 4.64 2.62 -28.06
N GLU A 584 4.27 3.85 -28.36
CA GLU A 584 5.07 5.03 -28.11
C GLU A 584 5.01 5.41 -26.62
N LEU A 585 6.17 5.73 -26.05
CA LEU A 585 6.33 6.28 -24.71
C LEU A 585 6.70 7.76 -24.81
N THR A 586 5.98 8.60 -24.10
CA THR A 586 6.23 10.03 -23.98
C THR A 586 6.80 10.38 -22.61
N ASN A 587 7.38 11.57 -22.46
CA ASN A 587 7.96 12.06 -21.20
C ASN A 587 8.96 11.09 -20.55
N CYS A 588 9.77 10.42 -21.39
CA CYS A 588 10.66 9.36 -20.96
C CYS A 588 11.83 9.86 -20.11
N ARG A 589 12.11 9.16 -19.01
CA ARG A 589 13.25 9.40 -18.12
C ARG A 589 13.81 8.06 -17.64
N LEU A 590 15.13 7.89 -17.77
CA LEU A 590 15.82 6.73 -17.22
C LEU A 590 16.49 7.13 -15.90
N TYR A 591 16.15 6.45 -14.81
CA TYR A 591 16.69 6.70 -13.47
C TYR A 591 17.71 5.63 -13.09
N HIS A 592 18.86 6.02 -12.54
CA HIS A 592 19.84 5.12 -11.96
C HIS A 592 20.65 5.82 -10.88
N GLY A 593 20.85 5.17 -9.74
CA GLY A 593 21.55 5.76 -8.62
C GLY A 593 20.94 7.12 -8.24
N ASN A 594 21.70 8.19 -8.42
CA ASN A 594 21.27 9.56 -8.19
C ASN A 594 20.99 10.34 -9.48
N TRP A 595 21.08 9.71 -10.66
CA TRP A 595 20.99 10.35 -11.95
C TRP A 595 19.68 10.03 -12.67
N ALA A 596 19.16 11.04 -13.34
CA ALA A 596 18.04 10.96 -14.27
C ALA A 596 18.53 11.39 -15.66
N TYR A 597 18.31 10.58 -16.63
CA TYR A 597 18.59 10.80 -18.04
C TYR A 597 17.26 11.12 -18.72
N VAL A 598 17.06 12.38 -19.08
CA VAL A 598 15.82 12.88 -19.68
C VAL A 598 15.92 12.74 -21.19
N LEU A 599 14.98 12.03 -21.80
CA LEU A 599 14.85 11.93 -23.24
C LEU A 599 14.10 13.15 -23.77
N GLU A 600 14.61 13.77 -24.83
CA GLU A 600 13.98 14.95 -25.44
C GLU A 600 12.85 14.58 -26.42
N ALA A 601 12.95 13.41 -27.03
CA ALA A 601 11.97 12.90 -27.98
C ALA A 601 11.15 11.75 -27.41
N PRO A 602 9.91 11.54 -27.89
CA PRO A 602 9.15 10.33 -27.62
C PRO A 602 9.89 9.09 -28.12
N LEU A 603 9.68 7.97 -27.43
CA LEU A 603 10.29 6.69 -27.72
C LEU A 603 9.30 5.77 -28.41
N GLY A 604 9.40 5.60 -29.71
CA GLY A 604 8.54 4.73 -30.51
C GLY A 604 8.68 3.26 -30.13
N GLY A 605 7.69 2.47 -30.50
CA GLY A 605 7.72 1.03 -30.28
C GLY A 605 8.87 0.36 -31.03
N GLY A 606 9.75 -0.32 -30.32
CA GLY A 606 10.93 -0.96 -30.90
C GLY A 606 12.13 -0.06 -31.18
N ASP A 607 12.06 1.24 -30.89
CA ASP A 607 13.17 2.16 -31.05
C ASP A 607 14.31 1.85 -30.06
N VAL A 608 15.54 2.17 -30.50
CA VAL A 608 16.76 2.00 -29.71
C VAL A 608 17.30 3.39 -29.38
N ILE A 609 17.61 3.60 -28.11
CA ILE A 609 18.21 4.86 -27.62
C ILE A 609 19.62 4.59 -27.15
N ASP A 610 20.55 5.51 -27.50
CA ASP A 610 21.86 5.63 -26.89
C ASP A 610 21.81 6.68 -25.76
N ILE A 611 22.07 6.24 -24.54
CA ILE A 611 21.97 7.10 -23.35
C ILE A 611 22.98 8.24 -23.37
N ALA A 612 24.18 8.03 -23.96
CA ALA A 612 25.23 9.01 -23.94
C ALA A 612 24.97 10.18 -24.91
N THR A 613 24.29 9.94 -26.03
CA THR A 613 24.09 10.91 -27.11
C THR A 613 22.72 11.53 -27.16
N GLU A 614 21.69 10.83 -26.63
CA GLU A 614 20.29 11.22 -26.82
C GLU A 614 19.60 11.67 -25.51
N THR A 615 20.37 11.82 -24.42
CA THR A 615 19.78 12.20 -23.13
C THR A 615 20.52 13.32 -22.43
N ASN A 616 19.77 14.11 -21.64
CA ASN A 616 20.30 15.11 -20.73
C ASN A 616 20.31 14.59 -19.29
N SER A 617 21.50 14.50 -18.67
CA SER A 617 21.61 14.02 -17.30
C SER A 617 21.31 15.12 -16.27
N LYS A 618 20.50 14.80 -15.27
CA LYS A 618 20.14 15.66 -14.13
C LYS A 618 20.15 14.85 -12.84
N ARG A 619 20.23 15.52 -11.70
CA ARG A 619 20.02 14.84 -10.40
C ARG A 619 18.55 14.49 -10.23
N ILE A 620 18.23 13.24 -9.83
CA ILE A 620 16.84 12.79 -9.65
C ILE A 620 16.10 13.69 -8.65
N GLN A 621 16.72 14.01 -7.51
CA GLN A 621 16.12 14.93 -6.55
C GLN A 621 15.79 16.29 -7.11
N SER A 622 16.59 16.80 -8.07
CA SER A 622 16.31 18.10 -8.70
C SER A 622 15.03 18.07 -9.52
N ILE A 623 14.71 16.92 -10.13
CA ILE A 623 13.46 16.72 -10.86
C ILE A 623 12.30 16.54 -9.88
N LEU A 624 12.40 15.57 -8.97
CA LEU A 624 11.32 15.24 -8.04
C LEU A 624 10.94 16.41 -7.13
N ASN A 625 11.96 17.13 -6.61
CA ASN A 625 11.75 18.26 -5.70
C ASN A 625 11.63 19.61 -6.43
N ARG A 626 11.61 19.60 -7.77
CA ARG A 626 11.56 20.81 -8.62
C ARG A 626 12.53 21.89 -8.11
N LYS A 627 13.80 21.53 -7.94
CA LYS A 627 14.81 22.47 -7.48
C LYS A 627 14.92 23.66 -8.43
N ARG A 628 14.89 24.87 -7.85
CA ARG A 628 15.07 26.14 -8.58
C ARG A 628 16.37 26.77 -8.16
N VAL A 629 16.98 27.50 -9.09
CA VAL A 629 18.14 28.34 -8.82
C VAL A 629 17.66 29.57 -8.05
N ASP A 630 18.42 30.00 -7.03
CA ASP A 630 18.12 31.21 -6.30
C ASP A 630 18.25 32.43 -7.23
N ALA A 631 17.30 33.36 -7.14
CA ALA A 631 17.32 34.57 -7.96
C ALA A 631 18.45 35.52 -7.58
N GLU A 632 18.90 35.48 -6.30
CA GLU A 632 19.95 36.35 -5.77
C GLU A 632 21.35 35.71 -5.81
N ASP A 633 21.44 34.38 -5.80
CA ASP A 633 22.68 33.62 -5.84
C ASP A 633 22.55 32.40 -6.76
N SER A 634 23.08 32.52 -7.97
CA SER A 634 23.03 31.47 -9.01
C SER A 634 23.72 30.16 -8.60
N ASN A 635 24.53 30.16 -7.54
CA ASN A 635 25.18 28.96 -6.99
C ASN A 635 24.31 28.23 -5.96
N ARG A 636 23.22 28.85 -5.51
CA ARG A 636 22.30 28.24 -4.58
C ARG A 636 21.09 27.69 -5.30
N THR A 637 20.72 26.47 -4.90
CA THR A 637 19.49 25.84 -5.36
C THR A 637 18.65 25.47 -4.15
N TYR A 638 17.34 25.70 -4.21
CA TYR A 638 16.40 25.30 -3.19
C TYR A 638 15.32 24.40 -3.76
N ALA A 639 14.86 23.43 -2.95
CA ALA A 639 13.75 22.57 -3.33
C ALA A 639 12.43 23.37 -3.21
N THR A 640 11.56 23.22 -4.21
CA THR A 640 10.20 23.74 -4.10
C THR A 640 9.48 22.91 -3.03
N ARG A 641 8.80 23.58 -2.08
CA ARG A 641 8.01 22.87 -1.06
C ARG A 641 6.96 22.00 -1.72
N TRP A 642 6.70 20.84 -1.12
CA TRP A 642 5.58 20.02 -1.55
C TRP A 642 4.27 20.75 -1.29
N ASP A 643 3.42 20.83 -2.29
CA ASP A 643 2.12 21.44 -2.18
C ASP A 643 1.06 20.37 -1.93
N LEU A 644 0.50 20.39 -0.73
CA LEU A 644 -0.56 19.47 -0.31
C LEU A 644 -1.88 19.70 -1.05
N SER A 645 -2.05 20.87 -1.68
CA SER A 645 -3.21 21.22 -2.52
C SER A 645 -2.97 20.95 -4.01
N ASP A 646 -1.81 20.39 -4.39
CA ASP A 646 -1.53 20.05 -5.80
C ASP A 646 -2.53 18.98 -6.29
N MET A 647 -3.22 19.30 -7.39
CA MET A 647 -4.22 18.45 -8.03
C MET A 647 -3.69 17.74 -9.28
N ASN A 648 -2.40 17.78 -9.52
CA ASN A 648 -1.80 17.11 -10.67
C ASN A 648 -1.59 15.61 -10.38
N VAL A 649 -2.45 14.76 -10.93
CA VAL A 649 -2.41 13.29 -10.77
C VAL A 649 -1.05 12.72 -11.14
N GLY A 650 -0.49 13.14 -12.28
CA GLY A 650 0.81 12.64 -12.76
C GLY A 650 1.95 12.94 -11.78
N ARG A 651 1.97 14.17 -11.21
CA ARG A 651 2.99 14.57 -10.24
C ARG A 651 2.86 13.81 -8.92
N ILE A 652 1.64 13.63 -8.43
CA ILE A 652 1.40 12.87 -7.20
C ILE A 652 1.81 11.42 -7.41
N ALA A 653 1.46 10.82 -8.56
CA ALA A 653 1.85 9.46 -8.92
C ALA A 653 3.38 9.32 -9.02
N GLU A 654 4.09 10.26 -9.67
CA GLU A 654 5.55 10.26 -9.74
C GLU A 654 6.18 10.34 -8.35
N MET A 655 5.62 11.14 -7.44
CA MET A 655 6.05 11.21 -6.05
C MET A 655 5.84 9.89 -5.31
N MET A 656 4.72 9.20 -5.53
CA MET A 656 4.47 7.86 -4.98
C MET A 656 5.49 6.83 -5.49
N MET A 657 5.89 6.92 -6.75
CA MET A 657 6.82 5.99 -7.38
C MET A 657 8.25 6.08 -6.83
N PHE A 658 8.68 7.25 -6.32
CA PHE A 658 10.02 7.53 -5.82
C PHE A 658 10.02 8.33 -4.52
N TYR A 659 9.12 7.97 -3.64
CA TYR A 659 8.84 8.68 -2.40
C TYR A 659 10.07 8.82 -1.50
N GLU A 660 10.77 7.72 -1.19
CA GLU A 660 11.96 7.74 -0.33
C GLU A 660 13.11 8.52 -0.97
N LEU A 661 13.30 8.40 -2.28
CA LEU A 661 14.35 9.12 -3.00
C LEU A 661 14.12 10.64 -3.03
N ALA A 662 12.87 11.07 -3.08
CA ALA A 662 12.48 12.48 -3.00
C ALA A 662 12.70 13.10 -1.60
N GLY A 663 12.90 12.27 -0.57
CA GLY A 663 13.06 12.68 0.82
C GLY A 663 11.92 12.23 1.73
N GLY A 664 11.00 11.42 1.21
CA GLY A 664 9.94 10.77 1.98
C GLY A 664 9.05 11.75 2.73
N ARG A 665 8.67 11.38 3.95
CA ARG A 665 7.83 12.22 4.82
C ARG A 665 8.46 13.57 5.15
N ASN A 666 9.79 13.66 5.19
CA ASN A 666 10.47 14.93 5.49
C ASN A 666 10.26 15.97 4.39
N TYR A 667 10.06 15.53 3.14
CA TYR A 667 9.77 16.42 2.01
C TYR A 667 8.27 16.65 1.82
N THR A 668 7.47 15.59 1.84
CA THR A 668 6.03 15.67 1.52
C THR A 668 5.15 16.05 2.70
N GLY A 669 5.59 15.80 3.93
CA GLY A 669 4.76 15.90 5.13
C GLY A 669 3.75 14.74 5.30
N LEU A 670 3.60 13.88 4.29
CA LEU A 670 2.67 12.77 4.24
C LEU A 670 3.40 11.44 4.41
N SER A 671 2.71 10.40 4.87
CA SER A 671 3.19 9.02 4.82
C SER A 671 2.96 8.39 3.43
N HIS A 672 3.56 7.24 3.18
CA HIS A 672 3.30 6.40 2.01
C HIS A 672 3.18 4.93 2.42
N GLY A 673 2.45 4.69 3.51
CA GLY A 673 2.29 3.35 4.08
C GLY A 673 1.23 2.50 3.37
N TYR A 674 0.17 3.13 2.87
CA TYR A 674 -0.96 2.39 2.30
C TYR A 674 -0.61 1.69 0.98
N GLN A 675 0.10 2.37 0.08
CA GLN A 675 0.54 1.82 -1.20
C GLN A 675 2.08 1.82 -1.33
N GLY A 676 2.80 1.61 -0.23
CA GLY A 676 4.26 1.69 -0.17
C GLY A 676 5.02 0.82 -1.19
N LYS A 677 4.41 -0.29 -1.65
CA LYS A 677 4.97 -1.14 -2.71
C LYS A 677 5.04 -0.47 -4.09
N THR A 678 4.47 0.73 -4.26
CA THR A 678 4.65 1.54 -5.48
C THR A 678 5.99 2.26 -5.52
N ASP A 679 6.61 2.50 -4.36
CA ASP A 679 7.92 3.14 -4.26
C ASP A 679 9.04 2.17 -4.69
N MET A 680 9.73 2.50 -5.76
CA MET A 680 10.86 1.73 -6.31
C MET A 680 12.21 2.37 -6.01
N SER A 681 12.31 3.33 -5.10
CA SER A 681 13.55 4.02 -4.74
C SER A 681 14.69 3.05 -4.37
N SER A 682 14.36 1.94 -3.70
CA SER A 682 15.34 0.93 -3.28
C SER A 682 15.99 0.18 -4.43
N LEU A 683 15.31 0.01 -5.56
CA LEU A 683 15.84 -0.70 -6.73
C LEU A 683 16.95 0.10 -7.41
N LEU A 684 16.86 1.42 -7.44
CA LEU A 684 17.87 2.31 -8.05
C LEU A 684 19.25 2.18 -7.40
N THR A 685 19.29 1.68 -6.18
CA THR A 685 20.54 1.45 -5.44
C THR A 685 21.13 0.06 -5.64
N SER A 686 20.45 -0.82 -6.40
CA SER A 686 20.74 -2.27 -6.54
C SER A 686 21.18 -2.65 -7.95
N GLN A 687 21.98 -1.82 -8.61
CA GLN A 687 22.43 -2.04 -10.01
C GLN A 687 21.26 -2.23 -11.00
N ARG A 688 20.19 -1.49 -10.76
CA ARG A 688 19.03 -1.40 -11.63
C ARG A 688 18.85 0.03 -12.14
N ALA A 689 18.41 0.15 -13.37
CA ALA A 689 17.89 1.39 -13.91
C ALA A 689 16.39 1.26 -14.10
N ILE A 690 15.65 2.34 -13.94
CA ILE A 690 14.20 2.36 -14.13
C ILE A 690 13.88 3.39 -15.22
N LEU A 691 13.41 2.92 -16.38
CA LEU A 691 12.82 3.77 -17.38
C LEU A 691 11.38 4.06 -17.01
N ILE A 692 11.02 5.34 -16.97
CA ILE A 692 9.63 5.79 -16.84
C ILE A 692 9.23 6.45 -18.14
N GLY A 693 8.02 6.14 -18.58
CA GLY A 693 7.36 6.84 -19.69
C GLY A 693 5.86 6.88 -19.47
N GLU A 694 5.19 7.70 -20.22
CA GLU A 694 3.73 7.79 -20.23
C GLU A 694 3.19 7.19 -21.54
N ILE A 695 2.13 6.38 -21.43
CA ILE A 695 1.36 5.90 -22.58
C ILE A 695 0.13 6.78 -22.75
N LYS A 696 -0.18 7.16 -23.98
CA LYS A 696 -1.39 7.90 -24.28
C LYS A 696 -2.61 6.98 -24.25
N GLY A 697 -3.53 7.27 -23.34
CA GLY A 697 -4.76 6.48 -23.15
C GLY A 697 -4.62 5.37 -22.10
N GLN A 698 -5.65 4.54 -22.02
CA GLN A 698 -5.72 3.43 -21.07
C GLN A 698 -5.10 2.15 -21.65
N VAL A 699 -4.42 1.41 -20.81
CA VAL A 699 -3.94 0.06 -21.11
C VAL A 699 -4.88 -0.97 -20.51
N SER A 700 -5.22 -0.83 -19.24
CA SER A 700 -6.16 -1.73 -18.56
C SER A 700 -7.60 -1.32 -18.83
N GLN A 701 -8.40 -2.25 -19.33
CA GLN A 701 -9.82 -2.06 -19.55
C GLN A 701 -10.62 -2.59 -18.38
N LEU A 702 -11.44 -1.71 -17.80
CA LEU A 702 -12.43 -2.05 -16.79
C LEU A 702 -13.80 -2.09 -17.45
N ASP A 703 -14.42 -3.27 -17.47
CA ASP A 703 -15.82 -3.40 -17.86
C ASP A 703 -16.67 -3.01 -16.66
N ALA A 704 -17.45 -1.95 -16.83
CA ALA A 704 -18.43 -1.48 -15.86
C ALA A 704 -19.82 -1.55 -16.51
N THR A 705 -20.59 -2.53 -16.11
CA THR A 705 -21.95 -2.72 -16.62
C THR A 705 -22.98 -2.35 -15.56
N THR A 706 -24.10 -1.75 -15.99
CA THR A 706 -25.20 -1.42 -15.09
C THR A 706 -26.36 -2.35 -15.32
N ALA A 707 -27.12 -2.62 -14.27
CA ALA A 707 -28.36 -3.38 -14.38
C ALA A 707 -29.47 -2.63 -15.15
N LYS A 708 -29.28 -1.33 -15.45
CA LYS A 708 -30.23 -0.50 -16.19
C LYS A 708 -29.95 -0.59 -17.70
N PRO A 709 -30.88 -1.08 -18.53
CA PRO A 709 -30.67 -1.29 -19.98
C PRO A 709 -30.46 0.01 -20.78
N SER A 710 -30.69 1.18 -20.21
CA SER A 710 -30.57 2.49 -20.87
C SER A 710 -29.28 3.27 -20.53
N ALA A 711 -28.36 2.68 -19.78
CA ALA A 711 -27.14 3.38 -19.42
C ALA A 711 -26.16 3.41 -20.60
N SER A 712 -25.70 4.61 -20.95
CA SER A 712 -24.61 4.79 -21.92
C SER A 712 -23.31 4.23 -21.38
N ALA A 713 -22.40 3.83 -22.28
CA ALA A 713 -21.07 3.35 -21.90
C ALA A 713 -20.35 4.39 -21.01
N PRO A 714 -19.50 3.93 -20.09
CA PRO A 714 -18.68 4.81 -19.25
C PRO A 714 -17.83 5.76 -20.11
N GLU A 715 -17.81 7.04 -19.75
CA GLU A 715 -17.02 8.05 -20.42
C GLU A 715 -15.77 8.38 -19.60
N TYR A 716 -14.59 8.17 -20.18
CA TYR A 716 -13.33 8.49 -19.55
C TYR A 716 -13.04 9.99 -19.69
N ASP A 717 -12.98 10.69 -18.54
CA ASP A 717 -12.71 12.12 -18.48
C ASP A 717 -11.20 12.39 -18.36
N GLN A 718 -10.53 11.71 -17.43
CA GLN A 718 -9.09 11.82 -17.23
C GLN A 718 -8.46 10.42 -17.16
N VAL A 719 -7.46 10.18 -18.01
CA VAL A 719 -6.68 8.94 -18.00
C VAL A 719 -5.20 9.29 -17.96
N THR A 720 -4.48 8.73 -17.01
CA THR A 720 -3.03 8.87 -16.87
C THR A 720 -2.41 7.48 -16.73
N THR A 721 -1.54 7.10 -17.66
CA THR A 721 -0.90 5.78 -17.67
C THR A 721 0.60 5.92 -17.67
N PHE A 722 1.24 5.44 -16.62
CA PHE A 722 2.70 5.34 -16.51
C PHE A 722 3.17 3.92 -16.76
N VAL A 723 4.29 3.80 -17.44
CA VAL A 723 5.04 2.55 -17.55
C VAL A 723 6.40 2.72 -16.92
N ARG A 724 6.79 1.76 -16.07
CA ARG A 724 8.12 1.68 -15.48
C ARG A 724 8.77 0.37 -15.90
N ILE A 725 9.92 0.45 -16.56
CA ILE A 725 10.68 -0.72 -16.99
C ILE A 725 11.95 -0.80 -16.16
N VAL A 726 12.08 -1.84 -15.35
CA VAL A 726 13.25 -2.11 -14.52
C VAL A 726 14.27 -2.89 -15.34
N LEU A 727 15.43 -2.29 -15.57
CA LEU A 727 16.49 -2.80 -16.43
C LEU A 727 17.72 -3.19 -15.59
N PRO A 728 18.37 -4.32 -15.85
CA PRO A 728 19.66 -4.65 -15.24
C PRO A 728 20.75 -3.74 -15.80
N VAL A 729 21.66 -3.30 -14.93
CA VAL A 729 22.83 -2.51 -15.28
C VAL A 729 24.07 -3.21 -14.79
N ASN A 730 25.05 -3.46 -15.66
CA ASN A 730 26.28 -4.13 -15.33
C ASN A 730 27.39 -3.13 -15.02
N ALA A 731 28.29 -3.45 -14.11
CA ALA A 731 29.49 -2.64 -13.90
C ALA A 731 30.39 -2.71 -15.13
N GLN A 732 30.83 -1.55 -15.62
CA GLN A 732 31.86 -1.51 -16.66
C GLN A 732 33.14 -2.14 -16.10
N ARG A 733 33.69 -3.14 -16.81
CA ARG A 733 34.91 -3.88 -16.42
C ARG A 733 36.13 -2.99 -16.38
#